data_d5ce3b63a84221661fc38098ef270a51
#
_entry.id   d5ce3b63a84221661fc38098ef270a51
#
_cell.length_a   1.000
_cell.length_b   1.000
_cell.length_c   1.000
_cell.angle_alpha   90.00
_cell.angle_beta   90.00
_cell.angle_gamma   90.00
#
_symmetry.space_group_name_H-M   'P 1'
#
loop_
_entity.id
_entity.type
_entity.pdbx_description
1 polymer ?
#
loop_
_entity_poly.entity_id
_entity_poly.type
_entity_poly.pdbx_seq_one_letter_code
_entity_poly.pdbx_strand_id
1 'polypeptide(L)'
;YDDSDPEPIQGAFYASSSYSNPVFNYFREEELFNLTNLLKPLSEETEIAVLKDNNLEVIRTNPEFQTNKDHNRPTNRLCTALLSRDRLAFILRYALVYVAEPGGIQKHIMRYPQLFATKAIERKLNAGVKKGIIWHTQGSGKTALAYYNVRFLTDYFQNQQVIPKFYFIVDRLDLLQQAQREFTARGLIVHLIDSREAFTRDIKATQALHNHHGKAEITVVNIQKFRDDPDVVTTKDYDINIQRVYFLDEVHRSYNPKGSFLANLSQSDTNAIKIGLTGTPLLGTDYNSRDLFGDYIHKYYYNASIADGYTLRLIREEIATNYRMILQQALKEVEVRMGDVDRKYIYAHPSFVKPMLNYIVTDFAKSRGALNDDTIGGMVICDSSEQAKQMFEIFNTDYAESPTAADEVSEEMPVLQAAEPAAVYHLHAKETRKIKRAALILHDIGSKQERKEWVEQFKAGKIDLLFVYNMLLTGFDAKRLKKLYLGRVIRKHNLLQALTRVNRTYNHFRYGYVVDFADIRQEFDATNKAYFEELQAELGDEMEHYSRLFKSAEEIREEIEHIKDVLFSFDTENAEIFTDQINQIQDRETALALKNALADARSLYNLIRLQGNTEFLQALDFNKLNILYREASRRLDLLNLKADLEQGVDLSGLLNRALEEVIFEFHKVGEEELVLADELKETLRRTREALAANFDQQDPQFVSLKDELERLFKKKKLSEVTQQEMVANIGTLNKIHGRIKELNRQNNLLRQKYRGDVKYARTHKRLRERGGLSEPERKIFEALLSVKLDADEKVLNNSQILNNESYFERHMESCVITHFEDEHHITLTSSAVSDINRLIVAEYLNEFNTGARTW
;
A
#
# COMPACT_ATOMS: atom_id res chain seq x y z
N TYR A 1 -15.29 -15.74 -10.41
CA TYR A 1 -14.48 -16.93 -10.25
C TYR A 1 -13.57 -17.09 -11.48
N ASP A 2 -12.26 -17.11 -11.27
CA ASP A 2 -11.27 -17.24 -12.33
C ASP A 2 -10.42 -18.50 -12.10
N ASP A 3 -10.63 -19.51 -12.94
CA ASP A 3 -9.88 -20.77 -12.90
C ASP A 3 -8.43 -20.59 -13.38
N SER A 4 -8.11 -19.47 -14.02
CA SER A 4 -6.77 -19.16 -14.49
C SER A 4 -5.88 -18.54 -13.38
N ASP A 5 -6.46 -18.19 -12.23
CA ASP A 5 -5.67 -17.70 -11.09
C ASP A 5 -4.66 -18.76 -10.66
N PRO A 6 -3.35 -18.44 -10.61
CA PRO A 6 -2.32 -19.38 -10.12
C PRO A 6 -2.58 -19.87 -8.69
N GLU A 7 -3.32 -19.09 -7.91
CA GLU A 7 -3.81 -19.48 -6.60
C GLU A 7 -5.35 -19.44 -6.58
N PRO A 8 -6.04 -20.26 -7.38
CA PRO A 8 -7.48 -20.20 -7.61
C PRO A 8 -8.32 -20.33 -6.33
N ILE A 9 -7.70 -20.71 -5.27
CA ILE A 9 -8.20 -20.96 -3.95
C ILE A 9 -8.55 -19.68 -3.20
N GLN A 10 -8.00 -18.54 -3.61
CA GLN A 10 -7.89 -17.38 -2.75
C GLN A 10 -8.74 -16.21 -3.18
N GLY A 11 -9.28 -16.21 -4.38
CA GLY A 11 -9.99 -15.05 -4.86
C GLY A 11 -11.28 -15.35 -5.62
N ALA A 12 -12.24 -14.47 -5.46
CA ALA A 12 -13.45 -14.43 -6.27
C ALA A 12 -13.98 -13.00 -6.33
N PHE A 13 -14.70 -12.71 -7.41
CA PHE A 13 -15.47 -11.48 -7.53
C PHE A 13 -16.91 -11.72 -7.11
N TYR A 14 -17.49 -10.73 -6.43
CA TYR A 14 -18.92 -10.69 -6.16
C TYR A 14 -19.50 -9.36 -6.61
N ALA A 15 -20.70 -9.39 -7.16
CA ALA A 15 -21.35 -8.20 -7.70
C ALA A 15 -22.13 -7.44 -6.63
N SER A 16 -22.28 -6.14 -6.85
CA SER A 16 -23.25 -5.34 -6.12
C SER A 16 -24.68 -5.62 -6.62
N SER A 17 -25.68 -5.17 -5.87
CA SER A 17 -27.11 -5.32 -6.19
C SER A 17 -27.60 -4.42 -7.32
N SER A 18 -26.77 -3.62 -7.95
CA SER A 18 -27.13 -2.74 -9.07
C SER A 18 -26.99 -3.46 -10.41
N TYR A 19 -28.09 -3.67 -11.11
CA TYR A 19 -28.08 -4.23 -12.46
C TYR A 19 -27.63 -3.21 -13.52
N SER A 20 -27.90 -1.94 -13.31
CA SER A 20 -27.56 -0.87 -14.26
C SER A 20 -26.08 -0.47 -14.21
N ASN A 21 -25.44 -0.62 -13.07
CA ASN A 21 -24.02 -0.33 -12.89
C ASN A 21 -23.41 -1.29 -11.85
N PRO A 22 -23.15 -2.55 -12.23
CA PRO A 22 -22.62 -3.54 -11.31
C PRO A 22 -21.20 -3.20 -10.89
N VAL A 23 -20.94 -3.15 -9.59
CA VAL A 23 -19.61 -3.02 -9.02
C VAL A 23 -19.15 -4.38 -8.54
N PHE A 24 -18.07 -4.87 -9.09
CA PHE A 24 -17.45 -6.12 -8.67
C PHE A 24 -16.41 -5.84 -7.60
N ASN A 25 -16.51 -6.54 -6.47
CA ASN A 25 -15.52 -6.51 -5.41
C ASN A 25 -14.76 -7.83 -5.41
N TYR A 26 -13.49 -7.77 -5.10
CA TYR A 26 -12.66 -8.96 -4.97
C TYR A 26 -12.66 -9.44 -3.53
N PHE A 27 -12.77 -10.76 -3.32
CA PHE A 27 -12.62 -11.40 -2.02
C PHE A 27 -11.49 -12.42 -2.08
N ARG A 28 -10.55 -12.31 -1.17
CA ARG A 28 -9.44 -13.26 -0.97
C ARG A 28 -9.52 -13.78 0.45
N GLU A 29 -9.42 -15.09 0.64
CA GLU A 29 -9.39 -15.72 1.96
C GLU A 29 -7.95 -15.71 2.50
N GLU A 30 -7.77 -15.20 3.71
CA GLU A 30 -6.47 -15.13 4.38
C GLU A 30 -6.34 -16.12 5.55
N GLU A 31 -7.43 -16.77 5.95
CA GLU A 31 -7.42 -17.77 7.00
C GLU A 31 -7.42 -19.19 6.43
N LEU A 32 -6.71 -20.07 7.10
CA LEU A 32 -6.70 -21.48 6.73
C LEU A 32 -7.94 -22.18 7.30
N PHE A 33 -8.75 -22.78 6.41
CA PHE A 33 -9.88 -23.62 6.78
C PHE A 33 -9.57 -25.09 6.58
N ASN A 34 -9.94 -25.92 7.53
CA ASN A 34 -10.02 -27.36 7.32
C ASN A 34 -11.35 -27.69 6.62
N LEU A 35 -11.34 -27.64 5.29
CA LEU A 35 -12.53 -27.85 4.47
C LEU A 35 -13.08 -29.25 4.59
N THR A 36 -12.24 -30.26 4.81
CA THR A 36 -12.64 -31.65 4.97
C THR A 36 -13.62 -31.85 6.13
N ASN A 37 -13.46 -31.08 7.21
CA ASN A 37 -14.36 -31.16 8.36
C ASN A 37 -15.67 -30.38 8.16
N LEU A 38 -15.67 -29.39 7.24
CA LEU A 38 -16.80 -28.48 7.03
C LEU A 38 -17.72 -28.96 5.90
N LEU A 39 -17.16 -29.55 4.85
CA LEU A 39 -17.89 -30.02 3.67
C LEU A 39 -18.16 -31.53 3.81
N LYS A 40 -19.42 -31.88 3.96
CA LYS A 40 -19.85 -33.27 3.96
C LYS A 40 -20.39 -33.63 2.59
N PRO A 41 -19.95 -34.76 1.98
CA PRO A 41 -20.51 -35.20 0.71
C PRO A 41 -22.01 -35.55 0.90
N LEU A 42 -22.81 -35.19 -0.09
CA LEU A 42 -24.21 -35.60 -0.15
C LEU A 42 -24.31 -37.07 -0.48
N SER A 43 -25.36 -37.76 0.02
CA SER A 43 -25.72 -39.10 -0.49
C SER A 43 -26.11 -39.00 -1.97
N GLU A 44 -25.89 -40.06 -2.71
CA GLU A 44 -26.23 -40.12 -4.14
C GLU A 44 -27.71 -39.82 -4.40
N GLU A 45 -28.59 -40.33 -3.54
CA GLU A 45 -30.03 -40.08 -3.61
C GLU A 45 -30.37 -38.60 -3.44
N THR A 46 -29.74 -37.93 -2.48
CA THR A 46 -29.92 -36.48 -2.25
C THR A 46 -29.38 -35.67 -3.41
N GLU A 47 -28.20 -35.99 -3.94
CA GLU A 47 -27.60 -35.34 -5.11
C GLU A 47 -28.55 -35.41 -6.32
N ILE A 48 -29.09 -36.62 -6.63
CA ILE A 48 -30.03 -36.81 -7.72
C ILE A 48 -31.30 -35.99 -7.50
N ALA A 49 -31.84 -36.00 -6.30
CA ALA A 49 -33.04 -35.23 -5.97
C ALA A 49 -32.83 -33.72 -6.19
N VAL A 50 -31.72 -33.17 -5.70
CA VAL A 50 -31.38 -31.75 -5.88
C VAL A 50 -31.17 -31.37 -7.35
N LEU A 51 -30.52 -32.25 -8.13
CA LEU A 51 -30.33 -32.04 -9.57
C LEU A 51 -31.65 -32.06 -10.33
N LYS A 52 -32.55 -33.00 -9.97
CA LYS A 52 -33.90 -33.10 -10.56
C LYS A 52 -34.75 -31.89 -10.29
N ASP A 53 -34.78 -31.43 -9.02
CA ASP A 53 -35.52 -30.22 -8.63
C ASP A 53 -35.06 -28.97 -9.39
N ASN A 54 -33.81 -28.93 -9.84
CA ASN A 54 -33.25 -27.82 -10.62
C ASN A 54 -33.21 -28.08 -12.14
N ASN A 55 -33.76 -29.18 -12.64
CA ASN A 55 -33.69 -29.60 -14.05
C ASN A 55 -32.24 -29.74 -14.56
N LEU A 56 -31.30 -30.14 -13.72
CA LEU A 56 -29.87 -30.24 -14.00
C LEU A 56 -29.33 -31.70 -14.00
N GLU A 57 -30.17 -32.71 -14.09
CA GLU A 57 -29.71 -34.13 -14.06
C GLU A 57 -28.62 -34.42 -15.10
N VAL A 58 -28.71 -33.79 -16.27
CA VAL A 58 -27.77 -33.98 -17.39
C VAL A 58 -26.33 -33.66 -17.01
N ILE A 59 -26.09 -32.68 -16.08
CA ILE A 59 -24.73 -32.29 -15.72
C ILE A 59 -24.03 -33.30 -14.81
N ARG A 60 -24.72 -34.24 -14.23
CA ARG A 60 -24.18 -35.19 -13.25
C ARG A 60 -22.95 -35.95 -13.77
N THR A 61 -22.94 -36.27 -15.06
CA THR A 61 -21.85 -36.99 -15.74
C THR A 61 -20.76 -36.07 -16.28
N ASN A 62 -20.94 -34.76 -16.20
CA ASN A 62 -19.95 -33.82 -16.69
C ASN A 62 -18.68 -33.82 -15.81
N PRO A 63 -17.48 -33.84 -16.43
CA PRO A 63 -16.23 -33.79 -15.67
C PRO A 63 -16.14 -32.58 -14.75
N GLU A 64 -16.62 -31.42 -15.20
CA GLU A 64 -16.62 -30.18 -14.41
C GLU A 64 -17.48 -30.28 -13.14
N PHE A 65 -18.68 -30.93 -13.25
CA PHE A 65 -19.53 -31.18 -12.10
C PHE A 65 -18.84 -32.10 -11.08
N GLN A 66 -18.18 -33.15 -11.55
CA GLN A 66 -17.44 -34.07 -10.68
C GLN A 66 -16.23 -33.37 -10.02
N THR A 67 -15.51 -32.53 -10.75
CA THR A 67 -14.39 -31.79 -10.18
C THR A 67 -14.85 -30.72 -9.17
N ASN A 68 -16.03 -30.11 -9.36
CA ASN A 68 -16.60 -29.15 -8.41
C ASN A 68 -17.05 -29.80 -7.08
N LYS A 69 -17.19 -31.10 -7.00
CA LYS A 69 -17.41 -31.81 -5.73
C LYS A 69 -16.17 -31.87 -4.85
N ASP A 70 -14.99 -31.69 -5.41
CA ASP A 70 -13.74 -31.67 -4.64
C ASP A 70 -13.76 -30.49 -3.69
N HIS A 71 -13.64 -30.76 -2.39
CA HIS A 71 -13.65 -29.73 -1.34
C HIS A 71 -12.52 -28.71 -1.46
N ASN A 72 -11.44 -29.04 -2.16
CA ASN A 72 -10.32 -28.12 -2.39
C ASN A 72 -10.55 -27.17 -3.58
N ARG A 73 -11.64 -27.31 -4.31
CA ARG A 73 -11.95 -26.42 -5.42
C ARG A 73 -12.29 -24.99 -4.93
N PRO A 74 -11.94 -23.96 -5.70
CA PRO A 74 -12.09 -22.56 -5.30
C PRO A 74 -13.52 -22.19 -4.90
N THR A 75 -14.54 -22.67 -5.63
CA THR A 75 -15.95 -22.39 -5.30
C THR A 75 -16.33 -22.90 -3.91
N ASN A 76 -15.94 -24.11 -3.55
CA ASN A 76 -16.19 -24.67 -2.22
C ASN A 76 -15.48 -23.88 -1.13
N ARG A 77 -14.23 -23.50 -1.37
CA ARG A 77 -13.46 -22.69 -0.43
C ARG A 77 -14.07 -21.30 -0.24
N LEU A 78 -14.50 -20.65 -1.31
CA LEU A 78 -15.15 -19.34 -1.21
C LEU A 78 -16.47 -19.43 -0.46
N CYS A 79 -17.35 -20.37 -0.82
CA CYS A 79 -18.63 -20.56 -0.14
C CYS A 79 -18.43 -20.86 1.34
N THR A 80 -17.45 -21.70 1.69
CA THR A 80 -17.12 -22.02 3.09
C THR A 80 -16.54 -20.81 3.80
N ALA A 81 -15.65 -20.05 3.16
CA ALA A 81 -15.05 -18.84 3.71
C ALA A 81 -16.10 -17.77 4.05
N LEU A 82 -17.09 -17.59 3.19
CA LEU A 82 -18.15 -16.58 3.39
C LEU A 82 -19.34 -17.08 4.21
N LEU A 83 -19.73 -18.35 4.02
CA LEU A 83 -20.99 -18.89 4.52
C LEU A 83 -20.80 -19.87 5.68
N SER A 84 -19.58 -20.13 6.14
CA SER A 84 -19.39 -20.85 7.40
C SER A 84 -20.08 -20.10 8.54
N ARG A 85 -20.65 -20.83 9.48
CA ARG A 85 -21.51 -20.30 10.53
C ARG A 85 -20.90 -19.08 11.24
N ASP A 86 -19.65 -19.21 11.68
CA ASP A 86 -18.99 -18.15 12.45
C ASP A 86 -18.64 -16.95 11.57
N ARG A 87 -18.20 -17.20 10.32
CA ARG A 87 -17.91 -16.12 9.39
C ARG A 87 -19.16 -15.38 8.96
N LEU A 88 -20.24 -16.12 8.65
CA LEU A 88 -21.52 -15.51 8.28
C LEU A 88 -22.09 -14.69 9.43
N ALA A 89 -22.04 -15.20 10.68
CA ALA A 89 -22.43 -14.45 11.86
C ALA A 89 -21.62 -13.16 12.03
N PHE A 90 -20.29 -13.22 11.83
CA PHE A 90 -19.42 -12.05 11.85
C PHE A 90 -19.79 -11.05 10.75
N ILE A 91 -20.03 -11.52 9.52
CA ILE A 91 -20.40 -10.63 8.39
C ILE A 91 -21.72 -9.92 8.68
N LEU A 92 -22.76 -10.65 9.11
CA LEU A 92 -24.07 -10.08 9.39
C LEU A 92 -24.04 -9.08 10.56
N ARG A 93 -23.25 -9.35 11.59
CA ARG A 93 -23.18 -8.52 12.79
C ARG A 93 -22.29 -7.29 12.63
N TYR A 94 -21.13 -7.42 11.99
CA TYR A 94 -20.11 -6.38 11.97
C TYR A 94 -19.74 -5.85 10.58
N ALA A 95 -19.79 -6.68 9.54
CA ALA A 95 -19.29 -6.31 8.23
C ALA A 95 -20.32 -5.53 7.38
N LEU A 96 -21.59 -5.66 7.66
CA LEU A 96 -22.64 -4.92 6.96
C LEU A 96 -22.94 -3.59 7.67
N VAL A 97 -23.08 -2.52 6.88
CA VAL A 97 -23.47 -1.20 7.37
C VAL A 97 -24.32 -0.47 6.34
N TYR A 98 -25.27 0.32 6.82
CA TYR A 98 -26.06 1.24 6.02
C TYR A 98 -25.48 2.64 6.17
N VAL A 99 -25.10 3.25 5.05
CA VAL A 99 -24.41 4.54 4.99
C VAL A 99 -25.35 5.58 4.39
N ALA A 100 -25.51 6.69 5.07
CA ALA A 100 -26.28 7.83 4.56
C ALA A 100 -25.42 8.62 3.55
N GLU A 101 -25.75 8.53 2.28
CA GLU A 101 -25.11 9.26 1.20
C GLU A 101 -26.07 10.30 0.58
N PRO A 102 -25.57 11.27 -0.22
CA PRO A 102 -26.43 12.29 -0.82
C PRO A 102 -27.57 11.71 -1.69
N GLY A 103 -27.38 10.52 -2.26
CA GLY A 103 -28.38 9.78 -3.07
C GLY A 103 -29.31 8.88 -2.26
N GLY A 104 -29.24 8.88 -0.93
CA GLY A 104 -30.01 8.02 -0.04
C GLY A 104 -29.17 7.04 0.76
N ILE A 105 -29.84 6.09 1.42
CA ILE A 105 -29.16 5.07 2.22
C ILE A 105 -28.61 3.97 1.33
N GLN A 106 -27.31 3.70 1.41
CA GLN A 106 -26.63 2.63 0.69
C GLN A 106 -26.14 1.55 1.64
N LYS A 107 -26.23 0.29 1.21
CA LYS A 107 -25.68 -0.85 1.95
C LYS A 107 -24.23 -1.06 1.55
N HIS A 108 -23.32 -0.95 2.52
CA HIS A 108 -21.90 -1.24 2.34
C HIS A 108 -21.52 -2.53 3.08
N ILE A 109 -20.52 -3.21 2.57
CA ILE A 109 -19.91 -4.39 3.20
C ILE A 109 -18.40 -4.15 3.39
N MET A 110 -17.85 -4.70 4.47
CA MET A 110 -16.40 -4.75 4.68
C MET A 110 -15.72 -5.37 3.48
N ARG A 111 -14.68 -4.74 2.95
CA ARG A 111 -13.75 -5.38 2.03
C ARG A 111 -12.93 -6.43 2.78
N TYR A 112 -12.47 -7.48 2.08
CA TYR A 112 -11.72 -8.55 2.73
C TYR A 112 -10.48 -8.05 3.51
N PRO A 113 -9.68 -7.04 3.04
CA PRO A 113 -8.55 -6.56 3.83
C PRO A 113 -8.98 -5.90 5.15
N GLN A 114 -10.16 -5.28 5.18
CA GLN A 114 -10.72 -4.72 6.42
C GLN A 114 -11.19 -5.82 7.38
N LEU A 115 -11.81 -6.87 6.83
CA LEU A 115 -12.27 -8.02 7.60
C LEU A 115 -11.09 -8.73 8.27
N PHE A 116 -10.05 -9.06 7.49
CA PHE A 116 -8.88 -9.75 8.04
C PHE A 116 -8.02 -8.88 8.93
N ALA A 117 -7.96 -7.57 8.68
CA ALA A 117 -7.34 -6.63 9.61
C ALA A 117 -8.08 -6.61 10.97
N THR A 118 -9.41 -6.62 10.97
CA THR A 118 -10.20 -6.71 12.21
C THR A 118 -9.93 -8.03 12.95
N LYS A 119 -9.89 -9.14 12.23
CA LYS A 119 -9.53 -10.44 12.81
C LYS A 119 -8.10 -10.50 13.32
N ALA A 120 -7.17 -9.85 12.64
CA ALA A 120 -5.78 -9.74 13.07
C ALA A 120 -5.64 -8.89 14.35
N ILE A 121 -6.39 -7.79 14.47
CA ILE A 121 -6.48 -7.00 15.70
C ILE A 121 -6.97 -7.90 16.86
N GLU A 122 -8.05 -8.64 16.66
CA GLU A 122 -8.57 -9.58 17.66
C GLU A 122 -7.50 -10.56 18.14
N ARG A 123 -6.78 -11.21 17.21
CA ARG A 123 -5.69 -12.15 17.53
C ARG A 123 -4.58 -11.50 18.36
N LYS A 124 -4.16 -10.28 17.99
CA LYS A 124 -3.12 -9.54 18.73
C LYS A 124 -3.58 -9.15 20.13
N LEU A 125 -4.82 -8.69 20.29
CA LEU A 125 -5.39 -8.38 21.60
C LEU A 125 -5.48 -9.63 22.48
N ASN A 126 -5.91 -10.77 21.94
CA ASN A 126 -5.93 -12.06 22.65
C ASN A 126 -4.53 -12.53 23.08
N ALA A 127 -3.49 -12.14 22.35
CA ALA A 127 -2.09 -12.37 22.70
C ALA A 127 -1.52 -11.30 23.66
N GLY A 128 -2.34 -10.38 24.19
CA GLY A 128 -1.92 -9.32 25.11
C GLY A 128 -1.17 -8.15 24.45
N VAL A 129 -1.10 -8.10 23.12
CA VAL A 129 -0.40 -7.03 22.39
C VAL A 129 -1.29 -5.80 22.28
N LYS A 130 -0.84 -4.67 22.82
CA LYS A 130 -1.61 -3.41 22.89
C LYS A 130 -1.21 -2.36 21.85
N LYS A 131 -0.21 -2.62 21.00
CA LYS A 131 0.21 -1.69 19.97
C LYS A 131 0.57 -2.42 18.68
N GLY A 132 0.29 -1.79 17.53
CA GLY A 132 0.68 -2.31 16.23
C GLY A 132 0.17 -1.46 15.08
N ILE A 133 0.58 -1.81 13.86
CA ILE A 133 0.35 -1.03 12.64
C ILE A 133 -0.51 -1.83 11.67
N ILE A 134 -1.51 -1.18 11.09
CA ILE A 134 -2.22 -1.61 9.89
C ILE A 134 -1.62 -0.87 8.71
N TRP A 135 -0.89 -1.59 7.88
CA TRP A 135 -0.33 -1.04 6.65
C TRP A 135 -1.22 -1.40 5.46
N HIS A 136 -2.14 -0.53 5.17
CA HIS A 136 -3.04 -0.65 4.03
C HIS A 136 -2.82 0.49 3.05
N THR A 137 -2.64 0.16 1.78
CA THR A 137 -2.44 1.16 0.73
C THR A 137 -3.52 2.24 0.73
N GLN A 138 -3.22 3.37 0.14
CA GLN A 138 -4.17 4.47 0.07
C GLN A 138 -5.41 4.06 -0.74
N GLY A 139 -6.61 4.41 -0.23
CA GLY A 139 -7.87 4.01 -0.86
C GLY A 139 -8.45 2.67 -0.42
N SER A 140 -7.75 1.93 0.41
CA SER A 140 -8.24 0.67 1.00
C SER A 140 -9.38 0.84 2.00
N GLY A 141 -9.69 2.08 2.43
CA GLY A 141 -10.76 2.37 3.38
C GLY A 141 -10.33 2.28 4.85
N LYS A 142 -9.15 2.80 5.21
CA LYS A 142 -8.64 2.83 6.60
C LYS A 142 -9.60 3.49 7.60
N THR A 143 -10.25 4.60 7.23
CA THR A 143 -11.26 5.27 8.08
C THR A 143 -12.48 4.36 8.31
N ALA A 144 -12.95 3.66 7.27
CA ALA A 144 -14.04 2.69 7.42
C ALA A 144 -13.61 1.49 8.28
N LEU A 145 -12.34 1.06 8.20
CA LEU A 145 -11.80 0.03 9.08
C LEU A 145 -11.91 0.44 10.56
N ALA A 146 -11.57 1.69 10.90
CA ALA A 146 -11.74 2.19 12.26
C ALA A 146 -13.22 2.12 12.70
N TYR A 147 -14.17 2.52 11.84
CA TYR A 147 -15.60 2.38 12.10
C TYR A 147 -16.00 0.94 12.44
N TYR A 148 -15.61 -0.01 11.60
CA TYR A 148 -15.95 -1.43 11.82
C TYR A 148 -15.36 -1.95 13.12
N ASN A 149 -14.14 -1.53 13.44
CA ASN A 149 -13.50 -1.91 14.70
C ASN A 149 -14.16 -1.27 15.93
N VAL A 150 -14.71 -0.06 15.84
CA VAL A 150 -15.52 0.49 16.93
C VAL A 150 -16.68 -0.45 17.28
N ARG A 151 -17.42 -0.94 16.27
CA ARG A 151 -18.52 -1.88 16.48
C ARG A 151 -18.06 -3.22 17.05
N PHE A 152 -17.04 -3.80 16.42
CA PHE A 152 -16.52 -5.11 16.81
C PHE A 152 -15.88 -5.10 18.22
N LEU A 153 -15.02 -4.11 18.49
CA LEU A 153 -14.31 -4.01 19.77
C LEU A 153 -15.22 -3.56 20.91
N THR A 154 -16.36 -2.91 20.63
CA THR A 154 -17.37 -2.66 21.65
C THR A 154 -17.87 -3.97 22.25
N ASP A 155 -18.30 -4.90 21.41
CA ASP A 155 -18.76 -6.22 21.87
C ASP A 155 -17.62 -7.04 22.48
N TYR A 156 -16.41 -6.98 21.88
CA TYR A 156 -15.23 -7.68 22.38
C TYR A 156 -14.90 -7.32 23.82
N PHE A 157 -14.88 -6.03 24.17
CA PHE A 157 -14.58 -5.56 25.51
C PHE A 157 -15.77 -5.71 26.46
N GLN A 158 -16.99 -5.50 26.00
CA GLN A 158 -18.19 -5.71 26.82
C GLN A 158 -18.31 -7.16 27.29
N ASN A 159 -17.95 -8.14 26.47
CA ASN A 159 -17.88 -9.54 26.87
C ASN A 159 -16.86 -9.80 27.99
N GLN A 160 -15.88 -8.90 28.16
CA GLN A 160 -14.88 -8.92 29.23
C GLN A 160 -15.25 -7.99 30.40
N GLN A 161 -16.47 -7.42 30.41
CA GLN A 161 -16.94 -6.45 31.40
C GLN A 161 -16.10 -5.16 31.47
N VAL A 162 -15.49 -4.78 30.33
CA VAL A 162 -14.70 -3.57 30.14
C VAL A 162 -15.42 -2.63 29.20
N ILE A 163 -15.44 -1.34 29.52
CA ILE A 163 -16.06 -0.31 28.69
C ILE A 163 -14.99 0.26 27.74
N PRO A 164 -15.13 0.08 26.41
CA PRO A 164 -14.19 0.67 25.47
C PRO A 164 -14.50 2.14 25.21
N LYS A 165 -13.47 2.97 25.09
CA LYS A 165 -13.54 4.37 24.67
C LYS A 165 -12.64 4.57 23.47
N PHE A 166 -13.22 5.02 22.34
CA PHE A 166 -12.54 5.08 21.05
C PHE A 166 -12.15 6.49 20.67
N TYR A 167 -10.91 6.63 20.17
CA TYR A 167 -10.37 7.86 19.65
C TYR A 167 -9.84 7.65 18.24
N PHE A 168 -10.17 8.58 17.34
CA PHE A 168 -9.57 8.65 16.01
C PHE A 168 -8.73 9.92 15.91
N ILE A 169 -7.43 9.77 15.82
CA ILE A 169 -6.48 10.86 15.92
C ILE A 169 -5.96 11.20 14.54
N VAL A 170 -6.15 12.46 14.13
CA VAL A 170 -5.74 12.97 12.82
C VAL A 170 -4.77 14.15 12.97
N ASP A 171 -3.92 14.34 11.97
CA ASP A 171 -2.93 15.41 11.98
C ASP A 171 -3.41 16.74 11.40
N ARG A 172 -4.57 16.78 10.74
CA ARG A 172 -5.06 17.96 10.01
C ARG A 172 -6.55 18.19 10.25
N LEU A 173 -6.93 19.47 10.21
CA LEU A 173 -8.32 19.88 10.43
C LEU A 173 -9.29 19.44 9.31
N ASP A 174 -8.80 19.34 8.08
CA ASP A 174 -9.59 18.79 6.97
C ASP A 174 -9.91 17.31 7.15
N LEU A 175 -8.92 16.52 7.62
CA LEU A 175 -9.11 15.11 7.96
C LEU A 175 -10.06 14.92 9.15
N LEU A 176 -10.05 15.84 10.13
CA LEU A 176 -10.99 15.81 11.24
C LEU A 176 -12.45 15.93 10.74
N GLN A 177 -12.73 16.88 9.84
CA GLN A 177 -14.06 17.04 9.25
C GLN A 177 -14.46 15.87 8.36
N GLN A 178 -13.49 15.33 7.59
CA GLN A 178 -13.73 14.15 6.77
C GLN A 178 -14.07 12.94 7.65
N ALA A 179 -13.31 12.66 8.69
CA ALA A 179 -13.56 11.57 9.62
C ALA A 179 -14.93 11.72 10.31
N GLN A 180 -15.27 12.94 10.74
CA GLN A 180 -16.57 13.23 11.31
C GLN A 180 -17.72 12.84 10.36
N ARG A 181 -17.66 13.29 9.09
CA ARG A 181 -18.69 12.97 8.10
C ARG A 181 -18.78 11.46 7.86
N GLU A 182 -17.66 10.80 7.68
CA GLU A 182 -17.58 9.36 7.43
C GLU A 182 -18.18 8.54 8.57
N PHE A 183 -17.88 8.88 9.81
CA PHE A 183 -18.41 8.17 10.98
C PHE A 183 -19.89 8.47 11.22
N THR A 184 -20.31 9.74 11.08
CA THR A 184 -21.71 10.15 11.23
C THR A 184 -22.59 9.52 10.15
N ALA A 185 -22.12 9.48 8.89
CA ALA A 185 -22.86 8.84 7.79
C ALA A 185 -23.10 7.34 8.03
N ARG A 186 -22.25 6.70 8.84
CA ARG A 186 -22.39 5.28 9.26
C ARG A 186 -23.11 5.09 10.58
N GLY A 187 -23.64 6.18 11.17
CA GLY A 187 -24.49 6.14 12.36
C GLY A 187 -23.77 6.16 13.70
N LEU A 188 -22.44 6.45 13.74
CA LEU A 188 -21.76 6.72 15.00
C LEU A 188 -22.08 8.12 15.52
N ILE A 189 -22.11 8.27 16.85
CA ILE A 189 -22.05 9.57 17.50
C ILE A 189 -20.60 10.02 17.52
N VAL A 190 -20.33 11.22 17.00
CA VAL A 190 -18.98 11.74 16.86
C VAL A 190 -18.77 12.96 17.76
N HIS A 191 -17.81 12.85 18.66
CA HIS A 191 -17.35 13.95 19.51
C HIS A 191 -16.09 14.55 18.91
N LEU A 192 -16.04 15.88 18.77
CA LEU A 192 -14.87 16.57 18.24
C LEU A 192 -14.08 17.21 19.37
N ILE A 193 -12.80 16.92 19.43
CA ILE A 193 -11.86 17.57 20.32
C ILE A 193 -10.88 18.40 19.49
N ASP A 194 -10.98 19.72 19.65
CA ASP A 194 -10.20 20.69 18.92
C ASP A 194 -9.29 21.55 19.84
N SER A 195 -9.32 21.30 21.17
CA SER A 195 -8.45 21.95 22.12
C SER A 195 -7.85 20.97 23.13
N ARG A 196 -6.74 21.34 23.70
CA ARG A 196 -6.03 20.59 24.73
C ARG A 196 -6.86 20.41 26.00
N GLU A 197 -7.49 21.49 26.45
CA GLU A 197 -8.33 21.48 27.66
C GLU A 197 -9.51 20.53 27.51
N ALA A 198 -10.10 20.46 26.29
CA ALA A 198 -11.16 19.52 25.98
C ALA A 198 -10.64 18.07 26.00
N PHE A 199 -9.44 17.81 25.42
CA PHE A 199 -8.82 16.47 25.46
C PHE A 199 -8.49 16.04 26.88
N THR A 200 -7.90 16.95 27.68
CA THR A 200 -7.58 16.70 29.08
C THR A 200 -8.83 16.36 29.91
N ARG A 201 -9.91 17.10 29.70
CA ARG A 201 -11.20 16.82 30.39
C ARG A 201 -11.77 15.48 29.98
N ASP A 202 -11.70 15.15 28.67
CA ASP A 202 -12.23 13.90 28.14
C ASP A 202 -11.45 12.67 28.63
N ILE A 203 -10.11 12.76 28.68
CA ILE A 203 -9.25 11.69 29.23
C ILE A 203 -9.50 11.47 30.73
N LYS A 204 -9.65 12.57 31.49
CA LYS A 204 -9.95 12.51 32.94
C LYS A 204 -11.40 12.14 33.28
N ALA A 205 -12.30 12.21 32.31
CA ALA A 205 -13.69 11.88 32.53
C ALA A 205 -13.85 10.40 32.92
N THR A 206 -14.46 10.15 34.05
CA THR A 206 -14.85 8.82 34.50
C THR A 206 -16.02 8.25 33.67
N GLN A 207 -16.72 9.13 32.95
CA GLN A 207 -17.82 8.75 32.08
C GLN A 207 -17.26 8.32 30.73
N ALA A 208 -17.35 7.04 30.40
CA ALA A 208 -16.81 6.48 29.17
C ALA A 208 -17.66 6.87 27.93
N LEU A 209 -18.97 6.96 28.11
CA LEU A 209 -19.93 7.29 27.04
C LEU A 209 -20.55 8.66 27.32
N HIS A 210 -20.59 9.51 26.29
CA HIS A 210 -21.20 10.84 26.37
C HIS A 210 -22.70 10.83 26.03
N ASN A 211 -23.18 9.72 25.43
CA ASN A 211 -24.58 9.59 25.06
C ASN A 211 -25.35 8.67 26.01
N HIS A 212 -26.61 9.05 26.31
CA HIS A 212 -27.51 8.27 27.19
C HIS A 212 -28.29 7.18 26.45
N HIS A 213 -28.11 7.02 25.13
CA HIS A 213 -28.88 6.12 24.29
C HIS A 213 -28.19 4.81 23.97
N GLY A 214 -27.00 4.55 24.52
CA GLY A 214 -26.24 3.32 24.27
C GLY A 214 -25.76 3.15 22.82
N LYS A 215 -25.80 4.21 22.01
CA LYS A 215 -25.27 4.17 20.64
C LYS A 215 -23.75 4.20 20.67
N ALA A 216 -23.14 3.44 19.76
CA ALA A 216 -21.69 3.46 19.59
C ALA A 216 -21.19 4.87 19.21
N GLU A 217 -20.09 5.29 19.82
CA GLU A 217 -19.52 6.63 19.65
C GLU A 217 -18.02 6.59 19.46
N ILE A 218 -17.48 7.67 18.88
CA ILE A 218 -16.05 7.85 18.68
C ILE A 218 -15.67 9.31 18.87
N THR A 219 -14.53 9.55 19.49
CA THR A 219 -13.97 10.89 19.66
C THR A 219 -12.91 11.14 18.59
N VAL A 220 -13.06 12.19 17.79
CA VAL A 220 -12.08 12.59 16.76
C VAL A 220 -11.24 13.74 17.27
N VAL A 221 -9.93 13.58 17.25
CA VAL A 221 -8.94 14.50 17.86
C VAL A 221 -7.95 15.02 16.82
N ASN A 222 -7.70 16.33 16.80
CA ASN A 222 -6.65 16.93 15.98
C ASN A 222 -5.34 17.09 16.77
N ILE A 223 -4.31 16.38 16.33
CA ILE A 223 -2.98 16.34 16.93
C ILE A 223 -2.23 17.68 16.88
N GLN A 224 -2.44 18.52 15.86
CA GLN A 224 -1.59 19.72 15.64
C GLN A 224 -1.70 20.76 16.75
N LYS A 225 -2.79 20.76 17.49
CA LYS A 225 -3.02 21.68 18.60
C LYS A 225 -2.27 21.30 19.87
N PHE A 226 -1.55 20.18 19.90
CA PHE A 226 -0.84 19.63 21.06
C PHE A 226 0.68 19.67 20.93
N ARG A 227 1.23 20.37 19.90
CA ARG A 227 2.65 20.24 19.53
C ARG A 227 3.65 20.79 20.55
N ASP A 228 3.29 21.77 21.35
CA ASP A 228 4.29 22.59 22.05
C ASP A 228 4.22 22.58 23.58
N ASP A 229 3.48 21.61 24.18
CA ASP A 229 3.28 21.65 25.62
C ASP A 229 3.73 20.35 26.31
N PRO A 230 4.65 20.47 27.31
CA PRO A 230 5.13 19.31 28.08
C PRO A 230 4.21 18.88 29.22
N ASP A 231 3.25 19.73 29.64
CA ASP A 231 2.35 19.42 30.75
C ASP A 231 1.26 18.45 30.31
N VAL A 232 1.65 17.21 30.25
CA VAL A 232 0.75 16.12 30.01
C VAL A 232 -0.05 15.82 31.25
N VAL A 233 -1.30 15.55 31.01
CA VAL A 233 -2.20 14.91 31.93
C VAL A 233 -1.69 13.51 32.23
N THR A 234 -0.83 13.39 33.21
CA THR A 234 -0.60 12.10 33.84
C THR A 234 -1.83 11.78 34.68
N THR A 235 -2.69 10.93 34.16
CA THR A 235 -3.76 10.34 34.97
C THR A 235 -3.15 9.22 35.80
N LYS A 236 -2.96 9.47 37.09
CA LYS A 236 -2.54 8.43 38.03
C LYS A 236 -3.69 7.51 38.47
N ASP A 237 -4.92 7.97 38.32
CA ASP A 237 -6.14 7.24 38.68
C ASP A 237 -6.92 6.85 37.44
N TYR A 238 -6.63 5.70 36.86
CA TYR A 238 -7.46 5.11 35.81
C TYR A 238 -8.64 4.39 36.46
N ASP A 239 -9.84 4.61 35.90
CA ASP A 239 -10.93 3.69 36.09
C ASP A 239 -10.53 2.38 35.36
N ILE A 240 -10.29 1.31 36.15
CA ILE A 240 -9.82 0.01 35.67
C ILE A 240 -10.81 -0.63 34.69
N ASN A 241 -12.03 -0.16 34.64
CA ASN A 241 -13.09 -0.69 33.77
C ASN A 241 -13.15 0.00 32.40
N ILE A 242 -12.33 1.01 32.12
CA ILE A 242 -12.30 1.71 30.84
C ILE A 242 -11.03 1.32 30.05
N GLN A 243 -11.22 0.76 28.85
CA GLN A 243 -10.14 0.54 27.88
C GLN A 243 -10.17 1.58 26.79
N ARG A 244 -9.14 2.42 26.70
CA ARG A 244 -8.99 3.37 25.61
C ARG A 244 -8.35 2.72 24.39
N VAL A 245 -8.90 2.99 23.21
CA VAL A 245 -8.40 2.52 21.93
C VAL A 245 -8.14 3.72 21.03
N TYR A 246 -6.90 3.93 20.66
CA TYR A 246 -6.47 4.99 19.77
C TYR A 246 -6.24 4.44 18.36
N PHE A 247 -7.00 4.91 17.38
CA PHE A 247 -6.70 4.78 15.96
C PHE A 247 -5.90 6.01 15.52
N LEU A 248 -4.65 5.80 15.16
CA LEU A 248 -3.70 6.85 14.82
C LEU A 248 -3.58 6.91 13.29
N ASP A 249 -4.21 7.90 12.66
CA ASP A 249 -4.23 8.01 11.20
C ASP A 249 -2.93 8.61 10.67
N GLU A 250 -2.46 8.07 9.53
CA GLU A 250 -1.24 8.45 8.81
C GLU A 250 0.01 8.53 9.74
N VAL A 251 0.27 7.43 10.47
CA VAL A 251 1.36 7.38 11.48
C VAL A 251 2.75 7.70 10.96
N HIS A 252 2.97 7.61 9.66
CA HIS A 252 4.23 7.99 9.00
C HIS A 252 4.53 9.49 9.01
N ARG A 253 3.56 10.35 9.34
CA ARG A 253 3.67 11.77 9.06
C ARG A 253 3.89 12.67 10.27
N SER A 254 3.06 12.55 11.27
CA SER A 254 2.96 13.56 12.34
C SER A 254 3.43 13.09 13.71
N TYR A 255 3.76 11.83 13.80
CA TYR A 255 4.13 11.19 15.05
C TYR A 255 5.65 11.10 15.19
N ASN A 256 6.33 12.26 15.05
CA ASN A 256 7.77 12.35 15.23
C ASN A 256 8.15 11.99 16.69
N PRO A 257 9.05 11.02 16.93
CA PRO A 257 9.49 10.63 18.28
C PRO A 257 10.17 11.79 19.03
N LYS A 258 10.78 12.72 18.30
CA LYS A 258 11.37 13.94 18.85
C LYS A 258 10.31 15.01 19.17
N GLY A 259 9.05 14.79 18.79
CA GLY A 259 7.93 15.71 19.05
C GLY A 259 7.23 15.42 20.38
N SER A 260 6.74 16.45 21.03
CA SER A 260 6.03 16.37 22.32
C SER A 260 4.74 15.57 22.26
N PHE A 261 4.06 15.53 21.11
CA PHE A 261 2.73 14.92 21.01
C PHE A 261 2.73 13.42 21.28
N LEU A 262 3.62 12.64 20.63
CA LEU A 262 3.65 11.19 20.81
C LEU A 262 4.05 10.82 22.25
N ALA A 263 4.99 11.57 22.83
CA ALA A 263 5.34 11.44 24.22
C ALA A 263 4.14 11.72 25.14
N ASN A 264 3.40 12.79 24.87
CA ASN A 264 2.21 13.21 25.61
C ASN A 264 1.11 12.14 25.52
N LEU A 265 0.82 11.65 24.30
CA LEU A 265 -0.19 10.61 24.10
C LEU A 265 0.19 9.30 24.80
N SER A 266 1.47 8.94 24.78
CA SER A 266 1.97 7.72 25.42
C SER A 266 1.93 7.80 26.95
N GLN A 267 2.16 8.98 27.51
CA GLN A 267 2.08 9.23 28.95
C GLN A 267 0.64 9.43 29.45
N SER A 268 -0.28 9.93 28.59
CA SER A 268 -1.67 10.16 28.99
C SER A 268 -2.39 8.87 29.38
N ASP A 269 -2.11 7.77 28.69
CA ASP A 269 -2.59 6.44 29.05
C ASP A 269 -1.60 5.36 28.58
N THR A 270 -0.83 4.82 29.53
CA THR A 270 0.14 3.75 29.26
C THR A 270 -0.53 2.41 28.92
N ASN A 271 -1.77 2.22 29.33
CA ASN A 271 -2.57 1.01 29.09
C ASN A 271 -3.42 1.07 27.81
N ALA A 272 -3.48 2.21 27.15
CA ALA A 272 -4.23 2.37 25.92
C ALA A 272 -3.75 1.44 24.81
N ILE A 273 -4.70 0.93 24.04
CA ILE A 273 -4.42 0.21 22.81
C ILE A 273 -4.17 1.25 21.71
N LYS A 274 -3.07 1.07 20.97
CA LYS A 274 -2.63 1.99 19.92
C LYS A 274 -2.54 1.25 18.59
N ILE A 275 -3.45 1.58 17.66
CA ILE A 275 -3.53 0.99 16.32
C ILE A 275 -3.15 2.07 15.31
N GLY A 276 -1.94 1.97 14.78
CA GLY A 276 -1.45 2.86 13.74
C GLY A 276 -2.07 2.49 12.39
N LEU A 277 -2.55 3.49 11.64
CA LEU A 277 -3.07 3.32 10.29
C LEU A 277 -2.17 4.06 9.32
N THR A 278 -1.70 3.41 8.26
CA THR A 278 -0.83 4.05 7.27
C THR A 278 -1.00 3.46 5.88
N GLY A 279 -0.89 4.31 4.85
CA GLY A 279 -0.77 3.88 3.45
C GLY A 279 0.68 3.65 3.04
N THR A 280 1.60 4.32 3.71
CA THR A 280 3.05 4.25 3.48
C THR A 280 3.74 4.36 4.84
N PRO A 281 4.55 3.40 5.27
CA PRO A 281 5.30 3.51 6.52
C PRO A 281 6.38 4.60 6.40
N LEU A 282 6.98 4.96 7.50
CA LEU A 282 8.13 5.87 7.50
C LEU A 282 9.34 5.16 6.89
N LEU A 283 9.84 5.75 5.81
CA LEU A 283 11.06 5.35 5.15
C LEU A 283 12.15 6.35 5.54
N GLY A 284 13.06 5.96 6.41
CA GLY A 284 14.11 6.87 6.84
C GLY A 284 15.19 6.19 7.67
N THR A 285 16.35 6.86 7.77
CA THR A 285 17.52 6.39 8.53
C THR A 285 17.40 6.65 10.04
N ASP A 286 16.51 7.57 10.46
CA ASP A 286 16.45 8.01 11.85
C ASP A 286 15.50 7.17 12.72
N TYR A 287 14.39 6.70 12.16
CA TYR A 287 13.43 5.79 12.82
C TYR A 287 12.44 5.22 11.81
N ASN A 288 11.86 4.06 12.11
CA ASN A 288 10.78 3.46 11.34
C ASN A 288 9.47 3.38 12.15
N SER A 289 8.36 3.15 11.48
CA SER A 289 7.05 3.10 12.14
C SER A 289 6.93 1.95 13.14
N ARG A 290 7.62 0.82 12.91
CA ARG A 290 7.57 -0.37 13.78
C ARG A 290 8.16 -0.12 15.14
N ASP A 291 9.26 0.64 15.22
CA ASP A 291 9.92 0.95 16.50
C ASP A 291 9.00 1.73 17.43
N LEU A 292 8.21 2.65 16.86
CA LEU A 292 7.29 3.50 17.61
C LEU A 292 5.98 2.82 17.97
N PHE A 293 5.36 2.16 17.00
CA PHE A 293 3.97 1.69 17.11
C PHE A 293 3.86 0.17 17.23
N GLY A 294 4.98 -0.58 17.23
CA GLY A 294 5.00 -2.04 17.27
C GLY A 294 4.91 -2.66 15.89
N ASP A 295 4.84 -3.99 15.86
CA ASP A 295 4.81 -4.77 14.62
C ASP A 295 3.55 -4.54 13.80
N TYR A 296 3.63 -4.93 12.53
CA TYR A 296 2.47 -4.92 11.66
C TYR A 296 1.43 -5.96 12.13
N ILE A 297 0.21 -5.48 12.34
CA ILE A 297 -0.95 -6.31 12.65
C ILE A 297 -1.50 -6.95 11.37
N HIS A 298 -1.61 -6.13 10.31
CA HIS A 298 -2.12 -6.56 9.01
C HIS A 298 -1.54 -5.69 7.89
N LYS A 299 -1.43 -6.28 6.69
CA LYS A 299 -0.78 -5.67 5.54
C LYS A 299 -1.62 -5.85 4.29
N TYR A 300 -1.82 -4.77 3.57
CA TYR A 300 -2.48 -4.77 2.27
C TYR A 300 -1.76 -3.78 1.36
N TYR A 301 -0.88 -4.33 0.54
CA TYR A 301 0.04 -3.54 -0.28
C TYR A 301 -0.59 -3.04 -1.57
N TYR A 302 0.15 -2.18 -2.25
CA TYR A 302 -0.28 -1.51 -3.48
C TYR A 302 -0.54 -2.50 -4.63
N ASN A 303 0.34 -3.49 -4.83
CA ASN A 303 0.19 -4.52 -5.85
C ASN A 303 -1.09 -5.36 -5.66
N ALA A 304 -1.40 -5.75 -4.42
CA ALA A 304 -2.63 -6.47 -4.11
C ALA A 304 -3.86 -5.61 -4.42
N SER A 305 -3.81 -4.33 -4.08
CA SER A 305 -4.89 -3.38 -4.36
C SER A 305 -5.11 -3.15 -5.86
N ILE A 306 -4.06 -3.19 -6.68
CA ILE A 306 -4.16 -3.13 -8.15
C ILE A 306 -4.78 -4.44 -8.68
N ALA A 307 -4.30 -5.60 -8.22
CA ALA A 307 -4.82 -6.89 -8.64
C ALA A 307 -6.30 -7.05 -8.31
N ASP A 308 -6.73 -6.54 -7.15
CA ASP A 308 -8.13 -6.55 -6.71
C ASP A 308 -8.99 -5.45 -7.35
N GLY A 309 -8.42 -4.60 -8.19
CA GLY A 309 -9.14 -3.53 -8.90
C GLY A 309 -9.53 -2.32 -8.04
N TYR A 310 -8.92 -2.13 -6.86
CA TYR A 310 -9.21 -0.99 -5.98
C TYR A 310 -8.33 0.23 -6.26
N THR A 311 -7.19 0.05 -6.90
CA THR A 311 -6.27 1.11 -7.31
C THR A 311 -5.82 0.93 -8.75
N LEU A 312 -5.45 2.03 -9.41
CA LEU A 312 -4.94 2.03 -10.78
C LEU A 312 -3.42 1.94 -10.80
N ARG A 313 -2.86 1.39 -11.86
CA ARG A 313 -1.43 1.49 -12.17
C ARG A 313 -1.06 2.93 -12.54
N LEU A 314 0.21 3.27 -12.44
CA LEU A 314 0.73 4.59 -12.73
C LEU A 314 1.63 4.56 -13.97
N ILE A 315 1.44 5.53 -14.85
CA ILE A 315 2.32 5.78 -15.99
C ILE A 315 3.02 7.11 -15.78
N ARG A 316 4.34 7.11 -15.85
CA ARG A 316 5.18 8.30 -15.87
C ARG A 316 5.45 8.70 -17.32
N GLU A 317 5.11 9.92 -17.65
CA GLU A 317 5.42 10.58 -18.92
C GLU A 317 6.62 11.50 -18.68
N GLU A 318 7.77 11.15 -19.25
CA GLU A 318 9.01 11.90 -19.06
C GLU A 318 9.07 13.08 -20.02
N ILE A 319 9.37 14.26 -19.47
CA ILE A 319 9.58 15.50 -20.25
C ILE A 319 11.08 15.74 -20.42
N ALA A 320 11.48 16.20 -21.59
CA ALA A 320 12.88 16.55 -21.87
C ALA A 320 13.40 17.57 -20.84
N THR A 321 14.58 17.30 -20.29
CA THR A 321 15.19 18.13 -19.22
C THR A 321 16.26 19.09 -19.73
N ASN A 322 16.42 19.23 -21.04
CA ASN A 322 17.36 20.19 -21.68
C ASN A 322 17.12 21.63 -21.25
N TYR A 323 15.87 22.02 -20.96
CA TYR A 323 15.54 23.33 -20.40
C TYR A 323 16.31 23.63 -19.12
N ARG A 324 16.72 22.63 -18.33
CA ARG A 324 17.51 22.82 -17.10
C ARG A 324 18.93 23.31 -17.38
N MET A 325 19.56 22.82 -18.46
CA MET A 325 20.88 23.33 -18.87
C MET A 325 20.78 24.78 -19.30
N ILE A 326 19.76 25.13 -20.05
CA ILE A 326 19.49 26.49 -20.50
C ILE A 326 19.25 27.40 -19.29
N LEU A 327 18.47 26.92 -18.33
CA LEU A 327 18.17 27.65 -17.09
C LEU A 327 19.41 27.82 -16.20
N GLN A 328 20.28 26.81 -16.11
CA GLN A 328 21.56 26.91 -15.38
C GLN A 328 22.54 27.89 -16.06
N GLN A 329 22.52 27.95 -17.38
CA GLN A 329 23.35 28.89 -18.12
C GLN A 329 22.87 30.33 -17.89
N ALA A 330 21.55 30.57 -17.99
CA ALA A 330 20.96 31.85 -17.65
C ALA A 330 21.22 32.28 -16.19
N LEU A 331 21.16 31.32 -15.25
CA LEU A 331 21.50 31.52 -13.84
C LEU A 331 22.96 32.00 -13.67
N LYS A 332 23.89 31.30 -14.29
CA LYS A 332 25.33 31.69 -14.20
C LYS A 332 25.58 33.08 -14.70
N GLU A 333 24.91 33.52 -15.74
CA GLU A 333 25.05 34.89 -16.25
C GLU A 333 24.50 35.94 -15.27
N VAL A 334 23.41 35.59 -14.55
CA VAL A 334 22.83 36.47 -13.52
C VAL A 334 23.69 36.43 -12.26
N GLU A 335 24.12 35.25 -11.79
CA GLU A 335 24.98 35.07 -10.62
C GLU A 335 26.35 35.78 -10.76
N VAL A 336 26.96 35.76 -11.94
CA VAL A 336 28.20 36.48 -12.26
C VAL A 336 28.03 38.01 -12.09
N ARG A 337 26.81 38.51 -12.36
CA ARG A 337 26.52 39.96 -12.29
C ARG A 337 26.03 40.45 -10.94
N MET A 338 25.41 39.55 -10.14
CA MET A 338 24.63 39.94 -8.97
C MET A 338 24.86 39.12 -7.69
N GLY A 339 25.55 38.00 -7.75
CA GLY A 339 25.62 37.06 -6.63
C GLY A 339 24.44 36.09 -6.58
N ASP A 340 24.24 35.42 -5.42
CA ASP A 340 23.28 34.34 -5.25
C ASP A 340 21.84 34.79 -5.55
N VAL A 341 21.21 34.20 -6.56
CA VAL A 341 19.80 34.45 -6.96
C VAL A 341 18.95 33.29 -6.53
N ASP A 342 17.86 33.56 -5.79
CA ASP A 342 16.89 32.52 -5.40
C ASP A 342 16.19 31.96 -6.66
N ARG A 343 16.42 30.66 -6.92
CA ARG A 343 15.90 29.91 -8.08
C ARG A 343 14.40 30.04 -8.26
N LYS A 344 13.63 30.27 -7.18
CA LYS A 344 12.17 30.38 -7.22
C LYS A 344 11.66 31.49 -8.16
N TYR A 345 12.44 32.60 -8.30
CA TYR A 345 12.06 33.71 -9.17
C TYR A 345 12.19 33.38 -10.64
N ILE A 346 13.14 32.54 -11.00
CA ILE A 346 13.35 32.09 -12.39
C ILE A 346 12.24 31.12 -12.82
N TYR A 347 11.93 30.13 -11.97
CA TYR A 347 10.84 29.19 -12.24
C TYR A 347 9.46 29.86 -12.26
N ALA A 348 9.31 31.03 -11.64
CA ALA A 348 8.11 31.85 -11.68
C ALA A 348 8.11 32.88 -12.84
N HIS A 349 9.21 33.01 -13.59
CA HIS A 349 9.31 34.02 -14.66
C HIS A 349 8.34 33.67 -15.82
N PRO A 350 7.62 34.67 -16.39
CA PRO A 350 6.66 34.45 -17.48
C PRO A 350 7.24 33.72 -18.70
N SER A 351 8.50 34.00 -19.08
CA SER A 351 9.17 33.31 -20.20
C SER A 351 9.34 31.80 -19.99
N PHE A 352 9.44 31.35 -18.73
CA PHE A 352 9.46 29.92 -18.38
C PHE A 352 8.06 29.34 -18.16
N VAL A 353 7.22 30.07 -17.45
CA VAL A 353 5.89 29.62 -17.04
C VAL A 353 4.94 29.48 -18.23
N LYS A 354 4.96 30.43 -19.19
CA LYS A 354 4.03 30.45 -20.33
C LYS A 354 4.21 29.24 -21.25
N PRO A 355 5.41 28.84 -21.70
CA PRO A 355 5.63 27.62 -22.47
C PRO A 355 5.26 26.35 -21.71
N MET A 356 5.57 26.26 -20.42
CA MET A 356 5.21 25.12 -19.57
C MET A 356 3.70 24.98 -19.43
N LEU A 357 2.99 26.08 -19.18
CA LEU A 357 1.53 26.08 -19.09
C LEU A 357 0.89 25.71 -20.43
N ASN A 358 1.40 26.22 -21.55
CA ASN A 358 0.92 25.87 -22.87
C ASN A 358 1.05 24.36 -23.14
N TYR A 359 2.18 23.76 -22.74
CA TYR A 359 2.34 22.30 -22.81
C TYR A 359 1.27 21.59 -21.97
N ILE A 360 1.10 21.98 -20.70
CA ILE A 360 0.15 21.38 -19.76
C ILE A 360 -1.28 21.43 -20.31
N VAL A 361 -1.72 22.58 -20.76
CA VAL A 361 -3.07 22.80 -21.31
C VAL A 361 -3.30 21.96 -22.57
N THR A 362 -2.32 21.97 -23.48
CA THR A 362 -2.39 21.20 -24.72
C THR A 362 -2.41 19.69 -24.47
N ASP A 363 -1.53 19.21 -23.60
CA ASP A 363 -1.44 17.79 -23.21
C ASP A 363 -2.71 17.31 -22.50
N PHE A 364 -3.25 18.11 -21.60
CA PHE A 364 -4.47 17.76 -20.88
C PHE A 364 -5.70 17.72 -21.81
N ALA A 365 -5.81 18.67 -22.74
CA ALA A 365 -6.87 18.67 -23.74
C ALA A 365 -6.76 17.46 -24.69
N LYS A 366 -5.54 17.12 -25.14
CA LYS A 366 -5.28 15.89 -25.93
C LYS A 366 -5.64 14.63 -25.14
N SER A 367 -5.32 14.57 -23.85
CA SER A 367 -5.64 13.42 -22.98
C SER A 367 -7.15 13.22 -22.85
N ARG A 368 -7.95 14.28 -22.66
CA ARG A 368 -9.41 14.23 -22.68
C ARG A 368 -9.95 13.70 -24.02
N GLY A 369 -9.37 14.18 -25.12
CA GLY A 369 -9.74 13.71 -26.45
C GLY A 369 -9.42 12.24 -26.70
N ALA A 370 -8.20 11.80 -26.36
CA ALA A 370 -7.75 10.43 -26.53
C ALA A 370 -8.53 9.43 -25.67
N LEU A 371 -8.85 9.81 -24.43
CA LEU A 371 -9.60 8.98 -23.48
C LEU A 371 -11.13 9.09 -23.68
N ASN A 372 -11.59 9.99 -24.58
CA ASN A 372 -13.00 10.29 -24.82
C ASN A 372 -13.78 10.60 -23.52
N ASP A 373 -13.16 11.29 -22.58
CA ASP A 373 -13.74 11.61 -21.27
C ASP A 373 -13.35 13.03 -20.84
N ASP A 374 -14.32 13.94 -20.84
CA ASP A 374 -14.17 15.33 -20.39
C ASP A 374 -14.28 15.48 -18.88
N THR A 375 -14.67 14.42 -18.17
CA THR A 375 -14.88 14.48 -16.72
C THR A 375 -13.60 14.33 -15.93
N ILE A 376 -12.49 13.90 -16.55
CA ILE A 376 -11.20 13.81 -15.86
C ILE A 376 -10.68 15.18 -15.45
N GLY A 377 -9.98 15.21 -14.31
CA GLY A 377 -9.31 16.39 -13.75
C GLY A 377 -7.81 16.28 -13.77
N GLY A 378 -7.11 17.42 -13.75
CA GLY A 378 -5.65 17.51 -13.65
C GLY A 378 -5.21 18.32 -12.43
N MET A 379 -3.99 18.08 -11.95
CA MET A 379 -3.36 18.83 -10.87
C MET A 379 -1.91 19.14 -11.24
N VAL A 380 -1.50 20.40 -11.08
CA VAL A 380 -0.14 20.88 -11.33
C VAL A 380 0.51 21.20 -10.00
N ILE A 381 1.57 20.47 -9.64
CA ILE A 381 2.39 20.74 -8.49
C ILE A 381 3.52 21.66 -8.94
N CYS A 382 3.41 22.94 -8.60
CA CYS A 382 4.35 23.97 -8.98
C CYS A 382 5.63 23.92 -8.12
N ASP A 383 6.71 24.52 -8.64
CA ASP A 383 7.99 24.62 -7.92
C ASP A 383 7.89 25.53 -6.71
N SER A 384 7.15 26.63 -6.84
CA SER A 384 6.94 27.63 -5.78
C SER A 384 5.50 28.17 -5.77
N SER A 385 5.14 28.92 -4.72
CA SER A 385 3.88 29.64 -4.64
C SER A 385 3.79 30.73 -5.71
N GLU A 386 4.91 31.36 -6.02
CA GLU A 386 5.07 32.40 -7.03
C GLU A 386 4.80 31.83 -8.43
N GLN A 387 5.38 30.66 -8.76
CA GLN A 387 5.09 29.98 -10.01
C GLN A 387 3.61 29.60 -10.13
N ALA A 388 3.01 29.10 -9.05
CA ALA A 388 1.60 28.74 -9.05
C ALA A 388 0.68 29.95 -9.31
N LYS A 389 0.99 31.11 -8.72
CA LYS A 389 0.28 32.38 -8.94
C LYS A 389 0.41 32.81 -10.38
N GLN A 390 1.63 32.80 -10.90
CA GLN A 390 1.90 33.20 -12.29
C GLN A 390 1.22 32.29 -13.33
N MET A 391 1.24 30.94 -13.09
CA MET A 391 0.52 29.98 -13.94
C MET A 391 -0.98 30.25 -13.96
N PHE A 392 -1.56 30.52 -12.80
CA PHE A 392 -2.99 30.78 -12.68
C PHE A 392 -3.41 32.09 -13.34
N GLU A 393 -2.59 33.14 -13.22
CA GLU A 393 -2.82 34.42 -13.86
C GLU A 393 -2.78 34.29 -15.39
N ILE A 394 -1.74 33.67 -15.94
CA ILE A 394 -1.62 33.42 -17.37
C ILE A 394 -2.77 32.54 -17.88
N PHE A 395 -3.15 31.50 -17.10
CA PHE A 395 -4.27 30.65 -17.45
C PHE A 395 -5.58 31.44 -17.60
N ASN A 396 -5.89 32.29 -16.62
CA ASN A 396 -7.10 33.13 -16.67
C ASN A 396 -7.08 34.16 -17.82
N THR A 397 -5.91 34.65 -18.21
CA THR A 397 -5.77 35.61 -19.30
C THR A 397 -5.84 34.95 -20.68
N ASP A 398 -5.13 33.82 -20.85
CA ASP A 398 -4.89 33.25 -22.19
C ASP A 398 -5.86 32.07 -22.52
N TYR A 399 -6.44 31.38 -21.51
CA TYR A 399 -7.16 30.12 -21.69
C TYR A 399 -8.57 30.07 -21.09
N ALA A 400 -8.89 30.86 -20.07
CA ALA A 400 -10.19 30.82 -19.42
C ALA A 400 -11.30 31.37 -20.34
N GLU A 401 -12.46 30.70 -20.34
CA GLU A 401 -13.63 31.23 -21.00
C GLU A 401 -14.16 32.48 -20.26
N SER A 402 -14.39 33.58 -20.98
CA SER A 402 -15.02 34.76 -20.42
C SER A 402 -16.42 34.42 -19.88
N PRO A 403 -16.86 34.99 -18.74
CA PRO A 403 -18.14 34.66 -18.11
C PRO A 403 -19.41 35.07 -18.86
N THR A 404 -19.27 35.67 -20.01
CA THR A 404 -20.38 36.26 -20.83
C THR A 404 -20.71 35.36 -22.01
N ALA A 405 -21.46 34.28 -21.84
CA ALA A 405 -22.29 33.63 -22.86
C ALA A 405 -22.88 32.25 -22.52
N ALA A 406 -23.26 31.96 -21.30
CA ALA A 406 -23.77 30.62 -20.97
C ALA A 406 -25.09 30.54 -20.16
N ASP A 407 -25.86 31.62 -20.08
CA ASP A 407 -27.15 31.59 -19.36
C ASP A 407 -28.36 31.99 -20.19
N GLU A 408 -28.29 31.97 -21.52
CA GLU A 408 -29.46 32.08 -22.36
C GLU A 408 -29.45 31.03 -23.46
N VAL A 409 -29.94 29.82 -23.17
CA VAL A 409 -30.44 28.91 -24.22
C VAL A 409 -31.84 28.52 -23.85
N SER A 410 -32.74 29.23 -24.48
CA SER A 410 -34.14 28.85 -24.63
C SER A 410 -34.29 27.58 -25.45
N GLU A 411 -35.26 26.81 -25.06
CA GLU A 411 -35.84 25.67 -25.75
C GLU A 411 -36.20 26.03 -27.20
N GLU A 412 -35.87 25.16 -28.15
CA GLU A 412 -36.77 24.70 -29.21
C GLU A 412 -36.02 23.72 -30.11
N MET A 413 -36.46 22.48 -30.13
CA MET A 413 -36.14 21.51 -31.17
C MET A 413 -37.06 21.68 -32.39
N PRO A 414 -36.60 21.40 -33.62
CA PRO A 414 -37.44 20.68 -34.57
C PRO A 414 -36.81 19.34 -35.00
N VAL A 415 -37.65 18.35 -34.91
CA VAL A 415 -37.51 17.03 -35.50
C VAL A 415 -37.51 17.15 -37.01
N LEU A 416 -36.52 16.54 -37.71
CA LEU A 416 -36.66 16.15 -39.08
C LEU A 416 -36.03 14.79 -39.40
N GLN A 417 -36.83 14.00 -40.12
CA GLN A 417 -36.68 12.60 -40.47
C GLN A 417 -35.56 12.31 -41.46
N ALA A 418 -35.18 11.06 -41.40
CA ALA A 418 -34.32 10.23 -42.19
C ALA A 418 -34.14 10.50 -43.70
N ALA A 419 -32.90 10.33 -44.17
CA ALA A 419 -32.53 9.60 -45.38
C ALA A 419 -31.03 9.28 -45.35
N GLU A 420 -30.64 8.00 -45.43
CA GLU A 420 -29.30 7.55 -45.84
C GLU A 420 -29.09 7.89 -47.35
N PRO A 421 -27.89 8.16 -47.83
CA PRO A 421 -26.81 7.18 -47.91
C PRO A 421 -25.36 7.69 -47.94
N ALA A 422 -24.45 6.78 -47.94
CA ALA A 422 -23.05 6.85 -48.38
C ALA A 422 -22.02 7.43 -47.42
N ALA A 423 -21.21 6.50 -46.92
CA ALA A 423 -19.97 6.73 -46.21
C ALA A 423 -19.00 7.64 -46.96
N VAL A 424 -18.86 8.87 -46.51
CA VAL A 424 -17.69 9.71 -46.76
C VAL A 424 -16.98 9.82 -45.41
N TYR A 425 -15.82 9.17 -45.31
CA TYR A 425 -14.90 9.39 -44.22
C TYR A 425 -14.38 10.82 -44.26
N HIS A 426 -15.13 11.76 -43.73
CA HIS A 426 -14.55 13.03 -43.29
C HIS A 426 -13.88 12.79 -41.95
N LEU A 427 -12.57 12.79 -41.97
CA LEU A 427 -11.74 13.10 -40.79
C LEU A 427 -12.16 14.52 -40.32
N HIS A 428 -13.20 14.57 -39.50
CA HIS A 428 -13.49 15.78 -38.74
C HIS A 428 -12.31 15.94 -37.78
N ALA A 429 -11.55 17.02 -37.95
CA ALA A 429 -10.66 17.52 -36.91
C ALA A 429 -11.51 17.60 -35.63
N LYS A 430 -11.27 16.65 -34.70
CA LYS A 430 -11.92 16.70 -33.40
C LYS A 430 -11.59 18.06 -32.80
N GLU A 431 -12.61 18.88 -32.56
CA GLU A 431 -12.46 20.10 -31.76
C GLU A 431 -11.69 19.75 -30.51
N THR A 432 -10.56 20.39 -30.30
CA THR A 432 -9.75 20.26 -29.09
C THR A 432 -10.65 20.63 -27.94
N ARG A 433 -10.97 19.67 -27.08
CA ARG A 433 -11.86 19.84 -25.93
C ARG A 433 -11.24 20.83 -24.96
N LYS A 434 -11.77 22.03 -24.93
CA LYS A 434 -11.22 23.19 -24.20
C LYS A 434 -11.30 22.96 -22.68
N ILE A 435 -10.23 23.34 -22.00
CA ILE A 435 -10.18 23.43 -20.55
C ILE A 435 -10.84 24.74 -20.15
N LYS A 436 -11.89 24.66 -19.33
CA LYS A 436 -12.73 25.83 -19.06
C LYS A 436 -12.33 26.61 -17.83
N ARG A 437 -11.97 25.90 -16.74
CA ARG A 437 -11.75 26.54 -15.42
C ARG A 437 -10.60 25.91 -14.69
N ALA A 438 -9.85 26.76 -14.00
CA ALA A 438 -8.80 26.32 -13.06
C ALA A 438 -8.99 26.97 -11.68
N ALA A 439 -8.34 26.44 -10.66
CA ALA A 439 -8.28 27.04 -9.34
C ALA A 439 -6.85 26.99 -8.78
N LEU A 440 -6.52 28.02 -8.00
CA LEU A 440 -5.25 28.17 -7.30
C LEU A 440 -5.45 27.85 -5.81
N ILE A 441 -4.77 26.80 -5.31
CA ILE A 441 -4.89 26.37 -3.91
C ILE A 441 -3.56 26.57 -3.18
N LEU A 442 -3.46 27.69 -2.51
CA LEU A 442 -2.31 28.07 -1.67
C LEU A 442 -2.79 28.46 -0.27
N HIS A 443 -1.85 28.48 0.69
CA HIS A 443 -2.19 28.86 2.09
C HIS A 443 -2.62 30.31 2.24
N ASP A 444 -2.01 31.20 1.46
CA ASP A 444 -2.16 32.66 1.49
C ASP A 444 -3.22 33.21 0.51
N ILE A 445 -3.86 32.35 -0.29
CA ILE A 445 -4.87 32.72 -1.26
C ILE A 445 -6.26 32.25 -0.83
N GLY A 446 -7.18 33.20 -0.74
CA GLY A 446 -8.57 32.99 -0.35
C GLY A 446 -8.74 32.57 1.12
N SER A 447 -9.95 32.55 1.60
CA SER A 447 -10.30 32.01 2.91
C SER A 447 -10.23 30.49 2.93
N LYS A 448 -10.21 29.89 4.11
CA LYS A 448 -10.27 28.43 4.25
C LYS A 448 -11.57 27.85 3.65
N GLN A 449 -12.67 28.60 3.72
CA GLN A 449 -13.95 28.19 3.20
C GLN A 449 -13.96 28.22 1.65
N GLU A 450 -13.43 29.25 1.03
CA GLU A 450 -13.33 29.37 -0.43
C GLU A 450 -12.43 28.25 -1.01
N ARG A 451 -11.27 27.98 -0.40
CA ARG A 451 -10.40 26.86 -0.84
C ARG A 451 -11.13 25.54 -0.79
N LYS A 452 -11.96 25.33 0.24
CA LYS A 452 -12.77 24.12 0.35
C LYS A 452 -13.83 24.04 -0.75
N GLU A 453 -14.47 25.13 -1.07
CA GLU A 453 -15.44 25.23 -2.16
C GLU A 453 -14.80 24.93 -3.52
N TRP A 454 -13.62 25.45 -3.80
CA TRP A 454 -12.87 25.14 -5.03
C TRP A 454 -12.53 23.66 -5.14
N VAL A 455 -12.12 23.06 -4.03
CA VAL A 455 -11.88 21.60 -3.97
C VAL A 455 -13.15 20.79 -4.25
N GLU A 456 -14.28 21.17 -3.67
CA GLU A 456 -15.56 20.50 -3.92
C GLU A 456 -16.06 20.75 -5.37
N GLN A 457 -15.87 21.94 -5.92
CA GLN A 457 -16.13 22.25 -7.33
C GLN A 457 -15.27 21.42 -8.27
N PHE A 458 -13.97 21.20 -7.92
CA PHE A 458 -13.11 20.31 -8.67
C PHE A 458 -13.64 18.86 -8.63
N LYS A 459 -14.01 18.34 -7.47
CA LYS A 459 -14.60 17.01 -7.35
C LYS A 459 -15.90 16.85 -8.12
N ALA A 460 -16.70 17.90 -8.18
CA ALA A 460 -17.96 17.96 -8.94
C ALA A 460 -17.79 18.18 -10.46
N GLY A 461 -16.56 18.35 -10.95
CA GLY A 461 -16.28 18.56 -12.38
C GLY A 461 -16.48 20.00 -12.89
N LYS A 462 -16.68 20.97 -11.98
CA LYS A 462 -16.82 22.38 -12.36
C LYS A 462 -15.47 23.10 -12.54
N ILE A 463 -14.40 22.56 -12.00
CA ILE A 463 -13.01 23.00 -12.18
C ILE A 463 -12.23 21.86 -12.80
N ASP A 464 -11.43 22.14 -13.81
CA ASP A 464 -10.68 21.14 -14.60
C ASP A 464 -9.26 20.94 -14.12
N LEU A 465 -8.55 22.04 -13.76
CA LEU A 465 -7.17 22.06 -13.33
C LEU A 465 -7.03 22.69 -11.94
N LEU A 466 -6.16 22.13 -11.13
CA LEU A 466 -5.73 22.71 -9.86
C LEU A 466 -4.24 23.06 -9.93
N PHE A 467 -3.90 24.32 -9.62
CA PHE A 467 -2.52 24.76 -9.41
C PHE A 467 -2.24 24.76 -7.91
N VAL A 468 -1.20 24.01 -7.49
CA VAL A 468 -0.86 23.82 -6.07
C VAL A 468 0.64 23.91 -5.86
N TYR A 469 1.07 24.19 -4.63
CA TYR A 469 2.47 24.11 -4.23
C TYR A 469 2.66 23.03 -3.16
N ASN A 470 2.30 23.30 -1.90
CA ASN A 470 2.42 22.37 -0.79
C ASN A 470 1.08 21.79 -0.33
N MET A 471 -0.03 22.37 -0.80
CA MET A 471 -1.37 21.92 -0.44
C MET A 471 -1.84 20.75 -1.32
N LEU A 472 -2.77 19.97 -0.83
CA LEU A 472 -3.40 18.82 -1.51
C LEU A 472 -2.45 17.64 -1.86
N LEU A 473 -1.16 17.73 -1.55
CA LEU A 473 -0.22 16.62 -1.75
C LEU A 473 -0.61 15.39 -0.92
N THR A 474 -1.25 15.61 0.22
CA THR A 474 -1.67 14.59 1.16
C THR A 474 -3.10 14.86 1.63
N GLY A 475 -3.88 13.80 1.94
CA GLY A 475 -5.25 13.94 2.44
C GLY A 475 -6.31 14.38 1.41
N PHE A 476 -5.92 14.68 0.18
CA PHE A 476 -6.85 15.03 -0.90
C PHE A 476 -7.33 13.78 -1.64
N ASP A 477 -8.63 13.60 -1.77
CA ASP A 477 -9.24 12.49 -2.50
C ASP A 477 -10.24 13.00 -3.53
N ALA A 478 -9.90 12.80 -4.81
CA ALA A 478 -10.76 13.11 -5.94
C ALA A 478 -10.61 12.02 -7.00
N LYS A 479 -11.63 11.18 -7.16
CA LYS A 479 -11.60 10.03 -8.08
C LYS A 479 -11.33 10.44 -9.53
N ARG A 480 -11.83 11.60 -9.95
CA ARG A 480 -11.66 12.14 -11.31
C ARG A 480 -10.25 12.67 -11.61
N LEU A 481 -9.39 12.87 -10.60
CA LEU A 481 -8.01 13.29 -10.83
C LEU A 481 -7.22 12.15 -11.46
N LYS A 482 -6.90 12.29 -12.75
CA LYS A 482 -6.20 11.26 -13.56
C LYS A 482 -4.88 11.73 -14.14
N LYS A 483 -4.61 13.03 -14.13
CA LYS A 483 -3.37 13.60 -14.63
C LYS A 483 -2.69 14.50 -13.59
N LEU A 484 -1.45 14.18 -13.25
CA LEU A 484 -0.62 14.90 -12.30
C LEU A 484 0.62 15.46 -13.01
N TYR A 485 0.83 16.75 -12.95
CA TYR A 485 1.99 17.45 -13.51
C TYR A 485 2.95 17.80 -12.39
N LEU A 486 4.16 17.25 -12.41
CA LEU A 486 5.19 17.47 -11.38
C LEU A 486 6.20 18.52 -11.84
N GLY A 487 6.07 19.72 -11.36
CA GLY A 487 7.01 20.84 -11.63
C GLY A 487 8.24 20.86 -10.73
N ARG A 488 8.26 20.07 -9.64
CA ARG A 488 9.38 19.99 -8.70
C ARG A 488 9.65 18.57 -8.21
N VAL A 489 10.86 18.33 -7.73
CA VAL A 489 11.25 17.09 -7.07
C VAL A 489 10.56 17.00 -5.70
N ILE A 490 9.83 15.93 -5.49
CA ILE A 490 9.21 15.56 -4.22
C ILE A 490 9.94 14.34 -3.68
N ARG A 491 10.29 14.32 -2.39
CA ARG A 491 11.17 13.30 -1.82
C ARG A 491 10.44 12.30 -0.94
N LYS A 492 10.98 11.07 -0.87
CA LYS A 492 10.60 9.98 0.04
C LYS A 492 9.08 9.69 -0.01
N HIS A 493 8.46 9.44 1.14
CA HIS A 493 7.04 9.10 1.26
C HIS A 493 6.09 10.16 0.66
N ASN A 494 6.47 11.45 0.65
CA ASN A 494 5.66 12.50 0.03
C ASN A 494 5.54 12.30 -1.49
N LEU A 495 6.57 11.74 -2.13
CA LEU A 495 6.51 11.37 -3.55
C LEU A 495 5.45 10.29 -3.78
N LEU A 496 5.51 9.18 -3.05
CA LEU A 496 4.51 8.12 -3.16
C LEU A 496 3.09 8.65 -2.90
N GLN A 497 2.93 9.53 -1.92
CA GLN A 497 1.62 10.13 -1.63
C GLN A 497 1.11 11.04 -2.75
N ALA A 498 1.98 11.81 -3.38
CA ALA A 498 1.61 12.65 -4.52
C ALA A 498 1.21 11.78 -5.73
N LEU A 499 2.01 10.76 -6.04
CA LEU A 499 1.76 9.82 -7.13
C LEU A 499 0.43 9.08 -6.96
N THR A 500 0.11 8.66 -5.73
CA THR A 500 -1.13 7.93 -5.45
C THR A 500 -2.39 8.80 -5.48
N ARG A 501 -2.31 10.09 -5.82
CA ARG A 501 -3.51 10.92 -6.06
C ARG A 501 -4.23 10.55 -7.35
N VAL A 502 -3.52 10.12 -8.38
CA VAL A 502 -4.08 9.76 -9.68
C VAL A 502 -4.42 8.27 -9.84
N ASN A 503 -4.13 7.44 -8.84
CA ASN A 503 -4.34 6.00 -8.90
C ASN A 503 -5.74 5.52 -8.48
N ARG A 504 -6.68 6.42 -8.21
CA ARG A 504 -8.05 6.08 -7.83
C ARG A 504 -8.83 5.51 -9.00
N THR A 505 -9.63 4.48 -8.76
CA THR A 505 -10.55 3.95 -9.78
C THR A 505 -11.58 5.01 -10.18
N TYR A 506 -11.76 5.20 -11.48
CA TYR A 506 -12.73 6.14 -12.04
C TYR A 506 -13.12 5.70 -13.44
N ASN A 507 -14.41 5.56 -13.69
CA ASN A 507 -14.96 5.06 -14.96
C ASN A 507 -14.23 3.78 -15.44
N HIS A 508 -13.77 3.75 -16.69
CA HIS A 508 -13.07 2.61 -17.30
C HIS A 508 -11.54 2.78 -17.36
N PHE A 509 -11.00 3.74 -16.58
CA PHE A 509 -9.56 3.99 -16.57
C PHE A 509 -8.80 2.86 -15.90
N ARG A 510 -7.70 2.44 -16.54
CA ARG A 510 -6.76 1.44 -16.01
C ARG A 510 -5.51 2.06 -15.40
N TYR A 511 -5.22 3.32 -15.77
CA TYR A 511 -3.99 4.02 -15.39
C TYR A 511 -4.29 5.41 -14.84
N GLY A 512 -3.41 5.88 -13.93
CA GLY A 512 -3.22 7.28 -13.61
C GLY A 512 -1.95 7.78 -14.27
N TYR A 513 -1.91 9.03 -14.72
CA TYR A 513 -0.79 9.58 -15.48
C TYR A 513 -0.04 10.65 -14.69
N VAL A 514 1.28 10.57 -14.70
CA VAL A 514 2.20 11.48 -14.04
C VAL A 514 3.12 12.10 -15.09
N VAL A 515 2.94 13.38 -15.40
CA VAL A 515 3.79 14.13 -16.32
C VAL A 515 4.93 14.75 -15.52
N ASP A 516 6.14 14.31 -15.81
CA ASP A 516 7.32 14.59 -14.99
C ASP A 516 8.25 15.62 -15.62
N PHE A 517 8.09 16.89 -15.21
CA PHE A 517 9.04 17.96 -15.54
C PHE A 517 10.25 17.95 -14.58
N ALA A 518 10.13 17.31 -13.42
CA ALA A 518 11.11 17.40 -12.35
C ALA A 518 12.19 16.33 -12.41
N ASP A 519 12.09 15.34 -13.31
CA ASP A 519 12.96 14.18 -13.39
C ASP A 519 13.09 13.45 -12.05
N ILE A 520 11.97 12.87 -11.63
CA ILE A 520 11.86 12.18 -10.34
C ILE A 520 12.48 10.77 -10.34
N ARG A 521 13.09 10.30 -11.44
CA ARG A 521 13.57 8.92 -11.59
C ARG A 521 14.48 8.49 -10.45
N GLN A 522 15.53 9.27 -10.16
CA GLN A 522 16.47 8.94 -9.09
C GLN A 522 15.79 8.94 -7.70
N GLU A 523 14.90 9.89 -7.46
CA GLU A 523 14.17 9.97 -6.19
C GLU A 523 13.15 8.84 -6.05
N PHE A 524 12.53 8.43 -7.16
CA PHE A 524 11.63 7.29 -7.18
C PHE A 524 12.37 5.98 -6.92
N ASP A 525 13.54 5.76 -7.55
CA ASP A 525 14.38 4.59 -7.30
C ASP A 525 14.87 4.54 -5.85
N ALA A 526 15.32 5.66 -5.30
CA ALA A 526 15.72 5.76 -3.90
C ALA A 526 14.56 5.48 -2.93
N THR A 527 13.37 5.99 -3.26
CA THR A 527 12.15 5.76 -2.46
C THR A 527 11.70 4.30 -2.55
N ASN A 528 11.76 3.70 -3.73
CA ASN A 528 11.47 2.27 -3.92
C ASN A 528 12.46 1.37 -3.20
N LYS A 529 13.76 1.74 -3.22
CA LYS A 529 14.79 1.02 -2.48
C LYS A 529 14.49 1.00 -0.98
N ALA A 530 14.19 2.16 -0.38
CA ALA A 530 13.84 2.26 1.02
C ALA A 530 12.52 1.51 1.34
N TYR A 531 11.56 1.54 0.44
CA TYR A 531 10.31 0.79 0.55
C TYR A 531 10.56 -0.73 0.50
N PHE A 532 11.48 -1.17 -0.37
CA PHE A 532 11.88 -2.57 -0.46
C PHE A 532 12.65 -3.03 0.79
N GLU A 533 13.53 -2.21 1.35
CA GLU A 533 14.26 -2.50 2.58
C GLU A 533 13.31 -2.70 3.76
N GLU A 534 12.28 -1.86 3.90
CA GLU A 534 11.22 -2.02 4.91
C GLU A 534 10.44 -3.33 4.70
N LEU A 535 10.13 -3.68 3.45
CA LEU A 535 9.50 -4.96 3.12
C LEU A 535 10.41 -6.17 3.40
N GLN A 536 11.71 -6.03 3.19
CA GLN A 536 12.69 -7.11 3.37
C GLN A 536 13.01 -7.37 4.85
N ALA A 537 13.02 -6.34 5.69
CA ALA A 537 13.20 -6.47 7.14
C ALA A 537 12.14 -7.36 7.82
N GLU A 538 11.04 -7.64 7.11
CA GLU A 538 10.01 -8.58 7.55
C GLU A 538 10.32 -10.06 7.24
N LEU A 539 11.29 -10.35 6.38
CA LEU A 539 11.51 -11.69 5.83
C LEU A 539 12.59 -12.49 6.55
N GLY A 540 13.31 -11.94 7.52
CA GLY A 540 14.25 -12.79 8.16
C GLY A 540 15.35 -12.34 9.09
N ASP A 541 15.45 -11.11 9.52
CA ASP A 541 16.43 -10.75 10.56
C ASP A 541 15.82 -9.85 11.63
N GLU A 542 15.16 -10.47 12.57
CA GLU A 542 14.49 -9.80 13.70
C GLU A 542 15.44 -9.13 14.71
N MET A 543 16.75 -9.22 14.56
CA MET A 543 17.70 -8.85 15.62
C MET A 543 18.56 -7.60 15.40
N GLU A 544 18.71 -7.08 14.18
CA GLU A 544 19.61 -5.95 13.95
C GLU A 544 19.00 -4.54 13.99
N HIS A 545 17.68 -4.41 13.99
CA HIS A 545 17.03 -3.09 13.87
C HIS A 545 16.51 -2.47 15.16
N TYR A 546 16.60 -3.16 16.28
CA TYR A 546 16.10 -2.67 17.59
C TYR A 546 16.94 -1.58 18.23
N SER A 547 18.15 -1.29 17.73
CA SER A 547 19.14 -0.50 18.48
C SER A 547 19.17 1.02 18.18
N ARG A 548 18.46 1.52 17.14
CA ARG A 548 18.68 2.91 16.68
C ARG A 548 17.73 3.98 17.21
N LEU A 549 16.58 3.59 17.77
CA LEU A 549 15.60 4.56 18.27
C LEU A 549 15.76 4.85 19.76
N PHE A 550 16.23 3.87 20.49
CA PHE A 550 16.42 4.01 21.93
C PHE A 550 17.89 4.33 22.20
N LYS A 551 18.14 5.56 22.60
CA LYS A 551 19.47 5.95 23.05
C LYS A 551 19.78 5.26 24.37
N SER A 552 21.00 4.72 24.49
CA SER A 552 21.49 4.23 25.78
C SER A 552 21.62 5.38 26.78
N ALA A 553 21.70 5.04 28.04
CA ALA A 553 21.90 6.05 29.10
C ALA A 553 23.20 6.85 28.89
N GLU A 554 24.24 6.20 28.32
CA GLU A 554 25.50 6.84 27.97
C GLU A 554 25.31 7.86 26.83
N GLU A 555 24.65 7.46 25.74
CA GLU A 555 24.38 8.36 24.59
C GLU A 555 23.52 9.56 24.99
N ILE A 556 22.56 9.37 25.88
CA ILE A 556 21.75 10.49 26.42
C ILE A 556 22.64 11.45 27.23
N ARG A 557 23.57 10.97 28.06
CA ARG A 557 24.50 11.80 28.81
C ARG A 557 25.44 12.58 27.90
N GLU A 558 26.02 11.91 26.92
CA GLU A 558 26.91 12.55 25.92
C GLU A 558 26.22 13.70 25.17
N GLU A 559 24.95 13.49 24.78
CA GLU A 559 24.18 14.49 24.06
C GLU A 559 23.80 15.68 24.99
N ILE A 560 23.46 15.40 26.26
CA ILE A 560 23.22 16.45 27.26
C ILE A 560 24.49 17.29 27.49
N GLU A 561 25.67 16.65 27.58
CA GLU A 561 26.93 17.38 27.74
C GLU A 561 27.28 18.20 26.49
N HIS A 562 27.08 17.67 25.30
CA HIS A 562 27.27 18.42 24.06
C HIS A 562 26.36 19.67 23.98
N ILE A 563 25.09 19.53 24.37
CA ILE A 563 24.16 20.68 24.45
C ILE A 563 24.64 21.69 25.47
N LYS A 564 25.12 21.28 26.64
CA LYS A 564 25.69 22.17 27.63
C LYS A 564 26.94 22.91 27.15
N ASP A 565 27.80 22.22 26.41
CA ASP A 565 29.00 22.84 25.82
C ASP A 565 28.66 23.98 24.86
N VAL A 566 27.67 23.81 24.00
CA VAL A 566 27.18 24.83 23.07
C VAL A 566 26.55 26.00 23.85
N LEU A 567 25.85 25.74 24.94
CA LEU A 567 25.18 26.71 25.75
C LEU A 567 26.11 27.35 26.82
N PHE A 568 27.33 26.87 26.99
CA PHE A 568 28.25 27.26 28.07
C PHE A 568 28.54 28.77 28.09
N SER A 569 28.63 29.41 26.94
CA SER A 569 28.89 30.86 26.81
C SER A 569 27.70 31.77 27.12
N PHE A 570 26.52 31.18 27.41
CA PHE A 570 25.26 31.90 27.60
C PHE A 570 24.70 31.67 29.00
N ASP A 571 24.17 32.70 29.60
CA ASP A 571 23.47 32.57 30.88
C ASP A 571 22.07 31.98 30.67
N THR A 572 21.99 30.65 30.78
CA THR A 572 20.72 29.93 30.62
C THR A 572 19.82 30.03 31.83
N GLU A 573 20.30 30.55 32.98
CA GLU A 573 19.51 30.66 34.21
C GLU A 573 18.66 31.93 34.24
N ASN A 574 19.13 32.99 33.60
CA ASN A 574 18.43 34.28 33.54
C ASN A 574 18.03 34.61 32.09
N ALA A 575 16.73 34.57 31.78
CA ALA A 575 16.20 34.80 30.44
C ALA A 575 16.48 36.25 29.92
N GLU A 576 16.56 37.24 30.80
CA GLU A 576 16.88 38.63 30.40
C GLU A 576 18.35 38.74 29.98
N ILE A 577 19.27 38.18 30.79
CA ILE A 577 20.72 38.18 30.47
C ILE A 577 20.94 37.37 29.19
N PHE A 578 20.27 36.23 29.04
CA PHE A 578 20.34 35.41 27.85
C PHE A 578 19.88 36.20 26.61
N THR A 579 18.76 36.91 26.71
CA THR A 579 18.26 37.77 25.59
C THR A 579 19.25 38.87 25.23
N ASP A 580 19.88 39.49 26.22
CA ASP A 580 20.91 40.49 25.97
C ASP A 580 22.16 39.91 25.32
N GLN A 581 22.61 38.74 25.72
CA GLN A 581 23.73 38.03 25.12
C GLN A 581 23.43 37.63 23.69
N ILE A 582 22.24 37.13 23.41
CA ILE A 582 21.80 36.76 22.04
C ILE A 582 21.71 37.97 21.14
N ASN A 583 21.25 39.12 21.63
CA ASN A 583 21.15 40.35 20.86
C ASN A 583 22.51 40.88 20.43
N GLN A 584 23.59 40.50 21.11
CA GLN A 584 24.97 40.85 20.74
C GLN A 584 25.56 39.98 19.63
N ILE A 585 24.96 38.80 19.34
CA ILE A 585 25.41 37.95 18.26
C ILE A 585 25.14 38.65 16.93
N GLN A 586 26.19 38.91 16.16
CA GLN A 586 26.10 39.48 14.82
C GLN A 586 26.33 38.44 13.73
N ASP A 587 26.91 37.29 14.07
CA ASP A 587 27.19 36.21 13.16
C ASP A 587 25.99 35.26 13.07
N ARG A 588 25.57 34.99 11.82
CA ARG A 588 24.44 34.13 11.50
C ARG A 588 24.73 32.68 11.85
N GLU A 589 25.95 32.17 11.67
CA GLU A 589 26.31 30.79 11.94
C GLU A 589 26.22 30.47 13.44
N THR A 590 26.70 31.38 14.28
CA THR A 590 26.60 31.29 15.76
C THR A 590 25.14 31.31 16.22
N ALA A 591 24.30 32.17 15.65
CA ALA A 591 22.87 32.23 15.96
C ALA A 591 22.14 30.96 15.51
N LEU A 592 22.52 30.37 14.37
CA LEU A 592 21.97 29.11 13.87
C LEU A 592 22.39 27.90 14.72
N ALA A 593 23.68 27.84 15.10
CA ALA A 593 24.20 26.77 15.97
C ALA A 593 23.49 26.77 17.34
N LEU A 594 23.32 27.96 17.96
CA LEU A 594 22.60 28.11 19.22
C LEU A 594 21.12 27.67 19.11
N LYS A 595 20.43 28.09 18.04
CA LYS A 595 19.05 27.68 17.78
C LYS A 595 18.94 26.16 17.60
N ASN A 596 19.86 25.54 16.88
CA ASN A 596 19.88 24.09 16.65
C ASN A 596 20.13 23.33 17.96
N ALA A 597 21.09 23.72 18.78
CA ALA A 597 21.35 23.10 20.08
C ALA A 597 20.12 23.13 21.01
N LEU A 598 19.40 24.26 21.04
CA LEU A 598 18.15 24.38 21.82
C LEU A 598 17.01 23.51 21.22
N ALA A 599 16.95 23.37 19.92
CA ALA A 599 16.00 22.48 19.25
C ALA A 599 16.31 21.00 19.56
N ASP A 600 17.59 20.63 19.56
CA ASP A 600 18.07 19.29 19.90
C ASP A 600 17.78 18.95 21.37
N ALA A 601 17.99 19.89 22.29
CA ALA A 601 17.64 19.73 23.72
C ALA A 601 16.15 19.46 23.92
N ARG A 602 15.29 20.20 23.22
CA ARG A 602 13.82 19.97 23.24
C ARG A 602 13.44 18.59 22.66
N SER A 603 14.11 18.19 21.60
CA SER A 603 13.91 16.89 20.98
C SER A 603 14.35 15.73 21.88
N LEU A 604 15.50 15.88 22.54
CA LEU A 604 16.03 14.92 23.50
C LEU A 604 15.11 14.78 24.71
N TYR A 605 14.58 15.90 25.25
CA TYR A 605 13.59 15.87 26.32
C TYR A 605 12.38 15.00 25.99
N ASN A 606 11.79 15.16 24.78
CA ASN A 606 10.65 14.38 24.34
C ASN A 606 11.00 12.89 24.12
N LEU A 607 12.19 12.60 23.63
CA LEU A 607 12.67 11.24 23.43
C LEU A 607 12.86 10.52 24.77
N ILE A 608 13.45 11.15 25.77
CA ILE A 608 13.62 10.64 27.14
C ILE A 608 12.25 10.31 27.75
N ARG A 609 11.24 11.18 27.58
CA ARG A 609 9.87 10.94 28.04
C ARG A 609 9.23 9.73 27.34
N LEU A 610 9.44 9.58 26.04
CA LEU A 610 8.92 8.46 25.26
C LEU A 610 9.53 7.13 25.70
N GLN A 611 10.81 7.12 26.05
CA GLN A 611 11.56 5.95 26.53
C GLN A 611 11.26 5.59 27.99
N GLY A 612 10.69 6.53 28.76
CA GLY A 612 10.44 6.34 30.20
C GLY A 612 11.67 6.52 31.11
N ASN A 613 12.79 7.02 30.58
CA ASN A 613 14.05 7.28 31.33
C ASN A 613 13.98 8.63 32.09
N THR A 614 12.97 8.77 32.94
CA THR A 614 12.61 10.04 33.59
C THR A 614 13.68 10.62 34.49
N GLU A 615 14.70 9.86 34.88
CA GLU A 615 15.84 10.32 35.67
C GLU A 615 16.66 11.43 35.01
N PHE A 616 16.71 11.44 33.67
CA PHE A 616 17.41 12.46 32.89
C PHE A 616 16.60 13.74 32.67
N LEU A 617 15.31 13.75 32.97
CA LEU A 617 14.45 14.94 32.78
C LEU A 617 14.82 16.09 33.70
N GLN A 618 15.42 15.80 34.85
CA GLN A 618 15.86 16.84 35.79
C GLN A 618 16.98 17.71 35.21
N ALA A 619 17.74 17.21 34.24
CA ALA A 619 18.81 17.96 33.58
C ALA A 619 18.30 18.89 32.46
N LEU A 620 17.03 18.79 32.07
CA LEU A 620 16.42 19.49 30.94
C LEU A 620 15.09 20.13 31.39
N ASP A 621 15.07 21.44 31.63
CA ASP A 621 13.82 22.18 31.85
C ASP A 621 13.19 22.61 30.53
N PHE A 622 12.09 21.95 30.16
CA PHE A 622 11.43 22.17 28.89
C PHE A 622 10.83 23.59 28.73
N ASN A 623 10.28 24.16 29.81
CA ASN A 623 9.70 25.50 29.74
C ASN A 623 10.78 26.53 29.49
N LYS A 624 11.89 26.38 30.18
CA LYS A 624 13.09 27.20 30.00
C LYS A 624 13.66 27.06 28.60
N LEU A 625 13.85 25.81 28.13
CA LEU A 625 14.32 25.53 26.75
C LEU A 625 13.42 26.16 25.69
N ASN A 626 12.11 26.23 25.89
CA ASN A 626 11.18 26.85 24.94
C ASN A 626 11.37 28.37 24.89
N ILE A 627 11.57 29.04 26.05
CA ILE A 627 11.82 30.48 26.10
C ILE A 627 13.12 30.78 25.37
N LEU A 628 14.20 30.11 25.72
CA LEU A 628 15.52 30.31 25.11
C LEU A 628 15.49 30.04 23.58
N TYR A 629 14.82 29.02 23.16
CA TYR A 629 14.65 28.68 21.71
C TYR A 629 13.91 29.78 20.94
N ARG A 630 12.87 30.39 21.54
CA ARG A 630 12.12 31.48 20.91
C ARG A 630 13.00 32.72 20.72
N GLU A 631 13.78 33.05 21.72
CA GLU A 631 14.69 34.24 21.65
C GLU A 631 15.80 34.01 20.61
N ALA A 632 16.43 32.79 20.59
CA ALA A 632 17.42 32.44 19.57
C ALA A 632 16.81 32.47 18.15
N SER A 633 15.57 31.99 17.97
CA SER A 633 14.87 32.00 16.69
C SER A 633 14.60 33.46 16.23
N ARG A 634 14.10 34.32 17.12
CA ARG A 634 13.88 35.77 16.84
C ARG A 634 15.15 36.43 16.37
N ARG A 635 16.28 36.18 17.04
CA ARG A 635 17.55 36.76 16.65
C ARG A 635 18.00 36.36 15.26
N LEU A 636 17.89 35.04 14.95
CA LEU A 636 18.21 34.54 13.62
C LEU A 636 17.32 35.17 12.54
N ASP A 637 16.01 35.32 12.83
CA ASP A 637 15.06 35.94 11.89
C ASP A 637 15.40 37.41 11.63
N LEU A 638 15.83 38.17 12.67
CA LEU A 638 16.29 39.54 12.52
C LEU A 638 17.59 39.64 11.70
N LEU A 639 18.52 38.68 11.88
CA LEU A 639 19.77 38.68 11.10
C LEU A 639 19.48 38.32 9.62
N ASN A 640 18.54 37.44 9.34
CA ASN A 640 18.10 37.13 8.00
C ASN A 640 17.41 38.33 7.35
N LEU A 641 16.48 39.02 8.05
CA LEU A 641 15.80 40.22 7.55
C LEU A 641 16.79 41.34 7.25
N LYS A 642 17.84 41.50 8.08
CA LYS A 642 18.89 42.49 7.85
C LYS A 642 19.67 42.17 6.57
N ALA A 643 20.05 40.92 6.37
CA ALA A 643 20.72 40.44 5.14
C ALA A 643 19.84 40.65 3.90
N ASP A 644 18.55 40.41 3.99
CA ASP A 644 17.58 40.61 2.88
C ASP A 644 17.40 42.11 2.54
N LEU A 645 17.43 42.99 3.54
CA LEU A 645 17.33 44.44 3.34
C LEU A 645 18.62 45.06 2.77
N GLU A 646 19.78 44.50 3.10
CA GLU A 646 21.09 44.96 2.58
C GLU A 646 21.29 44.53 1.11
N GLN A 647 20.55 43.53 0.63
CA GLN A 647 20.58 43.01 -0.75
C GLN A 647 19.57 43.67 -1.70
N GLY A 648 18.89 44.74 -1.30
CA GLY A 648 17.82 45.43 -2.05
C GLY A 648 18.22 45.95 -3.43
N VAL A 649 18.40 45.02 -4.38
CA VAL A 649 18.66 45.29 -5.81
C VAL A 649 17.45 44.83 -6.61
N ASP A 650 17.02 45.61 -7.62
CA ASP A 650 15.92 45.25 -8.53
C ASP A 650 16.28 44.02 -9.36
N LEU A 651 15.95 42.82 -8.83
CA LEU A 651 16.16 41.52 -9.45
C LEU A 651 15.31 41.32 -10.72
N SER A 652 14.14 41.97 -10.80
CA SER A 652 13.18 41.75 -11.89
C SER A 652 13.69 42.27 -13.24
N GLY A 653 14.34 43.44 -13.26
CA GLY A 653 14.86 44.04 -14.49
C GLY A 653 16.01 43.26 -15.13
N LEU A 654 16.91 42.70 -14.32
CA LEU A 654 18.05 41.93 -14.80
C LEU A 654 17.66 40.49 -15.20
N LEU A 655 16.74 39.89 -14.48
CA LEU A 655 16.19 38.59 -14.81
C LEU A 655 15.40 38.61 -16.14
N ASN A 656 14.59 39.66 -16.35
CA ASN A 656 13.90 39.90 -17.63
C ASN A 656 14.90 39.97 -18.79
N ARG A 657 16.01 40.71 -18.61
CA ARG A 657 17.04 40.84 -19.65
C ARG A 657 17.82 39.54 -19.92
N ALA A 658 18.08 38.75 -18.89
CA ALA A 658 18.77 37.47 -19.05
C ALA A 658 17.90 36.38 -19.70
N LEU A 659 16.57 36.48 -19.58
CA LEU A 659 15.60 35.52 -20.12
C LEU A 659 14.92 36.00 -21.41
N GLU A 660 15.21 37.21 -21.88
CA GLU A 660 14.55 37.82 -23.04
C GLU A 660 14.78 37.06 -24.36
N GLU A 661 15.96 36.43 -24.51
CA GLU A 661 16.33 35.62 -25.68
C GLU A 661 16.21 34.12 -25.47
N VAL A 662 15.76 33.65 -24.29
CA VAL A 662 15.68 32.24 -23.93
C VAL A 662 14.33 31.67 -24.33
N ILE A 663 14.33 30.68 -25.24
CA ILE A 663 13.14 29.93 -25.63
C ILE A 663 13.14 28.60 -24.86
N PHE A 664 12.11 28.39 -24.05
CA PHE A 664 11.88 27.13 -23.35
C PHE A 664 10.90 26.26 -24.14
N GLU A 665 11.32 25.04 -24.45
CA GLU A 665 10.49 24.06 -25.13
C GLU A 665 10.29 22.82 -24.24
N PHE A 666 9.05 22.34 -24.18
CA PHE A 666 8.69 21.16 -23.41
C PHE A 666 8.10 20.11 -24.35
N HIS A 667 8.69 18.93 -24.38
CA HIS A 667 8.18 17.81 -25.15
C HIS A 667 8.38 16.49 -24.41
N LYS A 668 7.46 15.56 -24.63
CA LYS A 668 7.53 14.20 -24.08
C LYS A 668 8.62 13.40 -24.80
N VAL A 669 9.53 12.81 -24.05
CA VAL A 669 10.63 11.99 -24.58
C VAL A 669 10.47 10.50 -24.27
N GLY A 670 9.66 10.15 -23.31
CA GLY A 670 9.45 8.75 -22.91
C GLY A 670 8.19 8.53 -22.09
N GLU A 671 7.84 7.28 -21.96
CA GLU A 671 6.75 6.80 -21.13
C GLU A 671 7.16 5.49 -20.47
N GLU A 672 6.93 5.37 -19.17
CA GLU A 672 7.23 4.16 -18.41
C GLU A 672 6.18 3.89 -17.34
N GLU A 673 5.88 2.62 -17.09
CA GLU A 673 5.04 2.21 -15.96
C GLU A 673 5.86 2.27 -14.67
N LEU A 674 5.33 2.96 -13.65
CA LEU A 674 5.94 3.01 -12.32
C LEU A 674 5.55 1.77 -11.54
N VAL A 675 6.52 0.89 -11.28
CA VAL A 675 6.35 -0.34 -10.53
C VAL A 675 6.94 -0.18 -9.13
N LEU A 676 6.15 -0.49 -8.11
CA LEU A 676 6.60 -0.43 -6.73
C LEU A 676 7.30 -1.72 -6.31
N ALA A 677 8.16 -1.63 -5.31
CA ALA A 677 9.00 -2.73 -4.83
C ALA A 677 8.20 -3.94 -4.30
N ASP A 678 6.98 -3.71 -3.83
CA ASP A 678 6.09 -4.77 -3.35
C ASP A 678 5.63 -5.73 -4.46
N GLU A 679 5.52 -5.28 -5.71
CA GLU A 679 5.20 -6.14 -6.85
C GLU A 679 6.33 -7.15 -7.14
N LEU A 680 7.59 -6.73 -7.08
CA LEU A 680 8.73 -7.63 -7.22
C LEU A 680 8.77 -8.67 -6.10
N LYS A 681 8.57 -8.24 -4.84
CA LYS A 681 8.52 -9.13 -3.66
C LYS A 681 7.42 -10.16 -3.80
N GLU A 682 6.21 -9.74 -4.13
CA GLU A 682 5.05 -10.62 -4.26
C GLU A 682 5.25 -11.63 -5.40
N THR A 683 5.74 -11.18 -6.55
CA THR A 683 6.02 -12.08 -7.68
C THR A 683 7.08 -13.11 -7.32
N LEU A 684 8.11 -12.72 -6.56
CA LEU A 684 9.13 -13.63 -6.05
C LEU A 684 8.56 -14.62 -5.04
N ARG A 685 7.71 -14.16 -4.10
CA ARG A 685 7.03 -15.02 -3.11
C ARG A 685 6.20 -16.10 -3.82
N ARG A 686 5.33 -15.69 -4.75
CA ARG A 686 4.46 -16.60 -5.52
C ARG A 686 5.28 -17.62 -6.32
N THR A 687 6.39 -17.19 -6.94
CA THR A 687 7.27 -18.08 -7.68
C THR A 687 7.93 -19.12 -6.76
N ARG A 688 8.37 -18.71 -5.57
CA ARG A 688 8.94 -19.63 -4.57
C ARG A 688 7.90 -20.62 -4.01
N GLU A 689 6.70 -20.15 -3.75
CA GLU A 689 5.59 -21.01 -3.29
C GLU A 689 5.19 -22.04 -4.36
N ALA A 690 5.13 -21.63 -5.63
CA ALA A 690 4.89 -22.54 -6.74
C ALA A 690 6.00 -23.60 -6.87
N LEU A 691 7.27 -23.23 -6.64
CA LEU A 691 8.37 -24.20 -6.55
C LEU A 691 8.22 -25.16 -5.38
N ALA A 692 7.87 -24.66 -4.20
CA ALA A 692 7.66 -25.49 -3.00
C ALA A 692 6.50 -26.49 -3.16
N ALA A 693 5.50 -26.15 -3.97
CA ALA A 693 4.34 -27.01 -4.24
C ALA A 693 4.66 -28.17 -5.20
N ASN A 694 5.86 -28.22 -5.81
CA ASN A 694 6.22 -29.32 -6.68
C ASN A 694 6.59 -30.56 -5.84
N PHE A 695 5.95 -31.69 -6.12
CA PHE A 695 6.22 -32.94 -5.39
C PHE A 695 7.51 -33.66 -5.85
N ASP A 696 8.05 -33.33 -7.03
CA ASP A 696 9.26 -33.93 -7.58
C ASP A 696 10.40 -32.92 -7.69
N GLN A 697 11.13 -32.74 -6.59
CA GLN A 697 12.25 -31.81 -6.52
C GLN A 697 13.49 -32.26 -7.31
N GLN A 698 13.54 -33.53 -7.77
CA GLN A 698 14.60 -34.07 -8.60
C GLN A 698 14.29 -34.00 -10.10
N ASP A 699 13.15 -33.47 -10.47
CA ASP A 699 12.77 -33.24 -11.86
C ASP A 699 13.80 -32.34 -12.57
N PRO A 700 14.38 -32.75 -13.71
CA PRO A 700 15.36 -31.94 -14.43
C PRO A 700 14.80 -30.55 -14.84
N GLN A 701 13.51 -30.48 -15.20
CA GLN A 701 12.88 -29.20 -15.52
C GLN A 701 12.72 -28.35 -14.27
N PHE A 702 12.37 -28.94 -13.14
CA PHE A 702 12.28 -28.25 -11.85
C PHE A 702 13.65 -27.70 -11.42
N VAL A 703 14.70 -28.53 -11.49
CA VAL A 703 16.07 -28.10 -11.14
C VAL A 703 16.51 -26.94 -12.02
N SER A 704 16.26 -27.02 -13.34
CA SER A 704 16.58 -25.95 -14.27
C SER A 704 15.85 -24.64 -13.94
N LEU A 705 14.56 -24.69 -13.59
CA LEU A 705 13.76 -23.52 -13.22
C LEU A 705 14.21 -22.92 -11.89
N LYS A 706 14.59 -23.78 -10.94
CA LYS A 706 15.16 -23.33 -9.67
C LYS A 706 16.50 -22.62 -9.87
N ASP A 707 17.38 -23.18 -10.70
CA ASP A 707 18.67 -22.57 -11.02
C ASP A 707 18.49 -21.23 -11.77
N GLU A 708 17.51 -21.15 -12.69
CA GLU A 708 17.18 -19.91 -13.39
C GLU A 708 16.73 -18.83 -12.41
N LEU A 709 15.88 -19.17 -11.44
CA LEU A 709 15.44 -18.27 -10.37
C LEU A 709 16.63 -17.80 -9.52
N GLU A 710 17.51 -18.72 -9.09
CA GLU A 710 18.67 -18.36 -8.28
C GLU A 710 19.64 -17.44 -9.01
N ARG A 711 19.85 -17.63 -10.33
CA ARG A 711 20.74 -16.78 -11.14
C ARG A 711 20.25 -15.34 -11.25
N LEU A 712 18.93 -15.11 -11.24
CA LEU A 712 18.39 -13.75 -11.28
C LEU A 712 18.84 -12.91 -10.07
N PHE A 713 19.03 -13.54 -8.92
CA PHE A 713 19.33 -12.84 -7.67
C PHE A 713 20.77 -12.96 -7.18
N LYS A 714 21.59 -13.80 -7.82
CA LYS A 714 23.03 -13.91 -7.49
C LYS A 714 23.88 -12.72 -7.96
N LYS A 715 23.39 -11.95 -8.95
CA LYS A 715 24.18 -10.88 -9.60
C LYS A 715 24.13 -9.54 -8.87
N LYS A 716 23.02 -9.23 -8.19
CA LYS A 716 22.79 -7.97 -7.46
C LYS A 716 21.90 -8.20 -6.25
N LYS A 717 22.12 -7.45 -5.18
CA LYS A 717 21.17 -7.42 -4.07
C LYS A 717 19.85 -6.79 -4.56
N LEU A 718 18.72 -7.33 -4.14
CA LEU A 718 17.39 -6.84 -4.52
C LEU A 718 17.18 -5.35 -4.20
N SER A 719 17.83 -4.85 -3.15
CA SER A 719 17.82 -3.42 -2.75
C SER A 719 18.60 -2.49 -3.68
N GLU A 720 19.39 -3.03 -4.62
CA GLU A 720 20.23 -2.27 -5.56
C GLU A 720 19.68 -2.28 -6.99
N VAL A 721 18.45 -2.79 -7.17
CA VAL A 721 17.81 -2.95 -8.47
C VAL A 721 17.11 -1.64 -8.86
N THR A 722 17.42 -1.13 -10.05
CA THR A 722 16.76 0.05 -10.63
C THR A 722 15.33 -0.27 -11.09
N GLN A 723 14.50 0.76 -11.35
CA GLN A 723 13.15 0.60 -11.86
C GLN A 723 13.10 -0.26 -13.14
N GLN A 724 13.97 -0.02 -14.10
CA GLN A 724 14.03 -0.79 -15.35
C GLN A 724 14.42 -2.25 -15.13
N GLU A 725 15.40 -2.50 -14.26
CA GLU A 725 15.79 -3.86 -13.87
C GLU A 725 14.67 -4.56 -13.10
N MET A 726 13.90 -3.83 -12.28
CA MET A 726 12.76 -4.35 -11.52
C MET A 726 11.67 -4.86 -12.47
N VAL A 727 11.28 -4.06 -13.45
CA VAL A 727 10.30 -4.44 -14.48
C VAL A 727 10.78 -5.67 -15.27
N ALA A 728 12.05 -5.69 -15.67
CA ALA A 728 12.65 -6.84 -16.38
C ALA A 728 12.65 -8.11 -15.52
N ASN A 729 12.99 -7.99 -14.23
CA ASN A 729 13.00 -9.11 -13.30
C ASN A 729 11.60 -9.65 -13.03
N ILE A 730 10.59 -8.79 -12.87
CA ILE A 730 9.18 -9.20 -12.74
C ILE A 730 8.74 -9.94 -14.00
N GLY A 731 9.06 -9.44 -15.19
CA GLY A 731 8.74 -10.12 -16.45
C GLY A 731 9.37 -11.51 -16.54
N THR A 732 10.62 -11.66 -16.09
CA THR A 732 11.32 -12.95 -16.07
C THR A 732 10.73 -13.89 -15.01
N LEU A 733 10.45 -13.39 -13.81
CA LEU A 733 9.81 -14.15 -12.74
C LEU A 733 8.42 -14.67 -13.14
N ASN A 734 7.61 -13.86 -13.83
CA ASN A 734 6.31 -14.29 -14.32
C ASN A 734 6.42 -15.42 -15.37
N LYS A 735 7.46 -15.37 -16.23
CA LYS A 735 7.73 -16.48 -17.18
C LYS A 735 8.13 -17.76 -16.46
N ILE A 736 9.03 -17.66 -15.46
CA ILE A 736 9.45 -18.78 -14.63
C ILE A 736 8.23 -19.35 -13.89
N HIS A 737 7.43 -18.49 -13.26
CA HIS A 737 6.21 -18.88 -12.56
C HIS A 737 5.22 -19.64 -13.47
N GLY A 738 4.97 -19.15 -14.69
CA GLY A 738 4.10 -19.81 -15.65
C GLY A 738 4.60 -21.21 -16.03
N ARG A 739 5.91 -21.37 -16.24
CA ARG A 739 6.55 -22.67 -16.53
C ARG A 739 6.45 -23.63 -15.34
N ILE A 740 6.66 -23.14 -14.11
CA ILE A 740 6.51 -23.95 -12.89
C ILE A 740 5.05 -24.41 -12.73
N LYS A 741 4.12 -23.50 -12.93
CA LYS A 741 2.69 -23.80 -12.85
C LYS A 741 2.28 -24.92 -13.82
N GLU A 742 2.73 -24.84 -15.07
CA GLU A 742 2.44 -25.88 -16.06
C GLU A 742 3.07 -27.22 -15.68
N LEU A 743 4.33 -27.19 -15.18
CA LEU A 743 4.98 -28.39 -14.68
C LEU A 743 4.20 -29.01 -13.50
N ASN A 744 3.77 -28.20 -12.54
CA ASN A 744 2.97 -28.64 -11.41
C ASN A 744 1.61 -29.19 -11.85
N ARG A 745 0.97 -28.58 -12.85
CA ARG A 745 -0.29 -29.07 -13.43
C ARG A 745 -0.11 -30.46 -14.04
N GLN A 746 0.91 -30.66 -14.85
CA GLN A 746 1.22 -31.94 -15.46
C GLN A 746 1.53 -33.00 -14.41
N ASN A 747 2.34 -32.64 -13.42
CA ASN A 747 2.70 -33.50 -12.30
C ASN A 747 1.46 -33.89 -11.48
N ASN A 748 0.57 -32.96 -11.17
CA ASN A 748 -0.66 -33.24 -10.45
C ASN A 748 -1.65 -34.13 -11.24
N LEU A 749 -1.79 -33.93 -12.55
CA LEU A 749 -2.59 -34.78 -13.40
C LEU A 749 -2.06 -36.23 -13.40
N LEU A 750 -0.73 -36.38 -13.47
CA LEU A 750 -0.12 -37.70 -13.40
C LEU A 750 -0.34 -38.36 -12.02
N ARG A 751 -0.16 -37.61 -10.95
CA ARG A 751 -0.42 -38.05 -9.58
C ARG A 751 -1.88 -38.47 -9.37
N GLN A 752 -2.84 -37.76 -9.94
CA GLN A 752 -4.27 -38.14 -9.85
C GLN A 752 -4.56 -39.48 -10.55
N LYS A 753 -3.90 -39.77 -11.67
CA LYS A 753 -4.03 -41.07 -12.34
C LYS A 753 -3.67 -42.22 -11.39
N TYR A 754 -2.68 -42.05 -10.52
CA TYR A 754 -2.27 -43.02 -9.50
C TYR A 754 -2.98 -42.83 -8.15
N ARG A 755 -4.17 -42.24 -8.12
CA ARG A 755 -4.99 -42.02 -6.91
C ARG A 755 -4.24 -41.25 -5.79
N GLY A 756 -3.39 -40.33 -6.18
CA GLY A 756 -2.61 -39.48 -5.25
C GLY A 756 -1.24 -40.04 -4.90
N ASP A 757 -0.87 -41.20 -5.35
CA ASP A 757 0.40 -41.86 -5.06
C ASP A 757 1.55 -41.19 -5.84
N VAL A 758 2.46 -40.60 -5.09
CA VAL A 758 3.61 -39.88 -5.61
C VAL A 758 4.70 -40.82 -6.15
N LYS A 759 4.86 -42.02 -5.56
CA LYS A 759 5.88 -43.02 -5.93
C LYS A 759 5.70 -43.45 -7.39
N TYR A 760 4.49 -43.85 -7.73
CA TYR A 760 4.18 -44.31 -9.08
C TYR A 760 4.08 -43.14 -10.09
N ALA A 761 3.66 -41.99 -9.68
CA ALA A 761 3.70 -40.81 -10.52
C ALA A 761 5.14 -40.45 -10.92
N ARG A 762 6.08 -40.47 -9.96
CA ARG A 762 7.52 -40.24 -10.24
C ARG A 762 8.11 -41.34 -11.12
N THR A 763 7.83 -42.59 -10.80
CA THR A 763 8.31 -43.73 -11.60
C THR A 763 7.86 -43.62 -13.05
N HIS A 764 6.57 -43.40 -13.28
CA HIS A 764 6.02 -43.20 -14.62
C HIS A 764 6.73 -42.04 -15.37
N LYS A 765 6.90 -40.93 -14.70
CA LYS A 765 7.59 -39.76 -15.28
C LYS A 765 9.03 -40.07 -15.65
N ARG A 766 9.80 -40.73 -14.78
CA ARG A 766 11.18 -41.14 -15.06
C ARG A 766 11.29 -42.12 -16.22
N LEU A 767 10.35 -43.04 -16.32
CA LEU A 767 10.31 -43.97 -17.46
C LEU A 767 10.06 -43.23 -18.78
N ARG A 768 9.16 -42.29 -18.80
CA ARG A 768 8.87 -41.47 -19.96
C ARG A 768 10.09 -40.62 -20.37
N GLU A 769 10.78 -39.97 -19.40
CA GLU A 769 11.96 -39.14 -19.64
C GLU A 769 13.14 -39.94 -20.19
N ARG A 770 13.31 -41.20 -19.79
CA ARG A 770 14.40 -42.09 -20.25
C ARG A 770 14.18 -42.65 -21.65
N GLY A 771 12.94 -42.57 -22.18
CA GLY A 771 12.64 -42.99 -23.55
C GLY A 771 12.83 -44.52 -23.83
N GLY A 772 12.90 -45.33 -22.77
CA GLY A 772 13.22 -46.73 -22.86
C GLY A 772 12.06 -47.67 -23.29
N LEU A 773 10.84 -47.17 -23.33
CA LEU A 773 9.65 -47.92 -23.68
C LEU A 773 8.97 -47.25 -24.87
N SER A 774 8.83 -48.01 -25.96
CA SER A 774 8.14 -47.53 -27.20
C SER A 774 6.62 -47.74 -27.18
N GLU A 775 6.11 -48.22 -26.07
CA GLU A 775 4.69 -48.52 -25.89
C GLU A 775 3.81 -47.32 -25.63
N PRO A 776 2.51 -47.35 -25.98
CA PRO A 776 1.60 -46.28 -25.67
C PRO A 776 1.53 -45.97 -24.16
N GLU A 777 1.51 -44.69 -23.81
CA GLU A 777 1.49 -44.19 -22.41
C GLU A 777 0.39 -44.84 -21.54
N ARG A 778 -0.76 -45.19 -22.20
CA ARG A 778 -1.86 -45.85 -21.55
C ARG A 778 -1.50 -47.27 -21.06
N LYS A 779 -0.78 -48.07 -21.87
CA LYS A 779 -0.37 -49.42 -21.50
C LYS A 779 0.64 -49.37 -20.35
N ILE A 780 1.60 -48.47 -20.41
CA ILE A 780 2.60 -48.26 -19.33
C ILE A 780 1.89 -47.88 -18.02
N PHE A 781 0.87 -47.06 -18.12
CA PHE A 781 0.06 -46.65 -16.94
C PHE A 781 -0.69 -47.87 -16.36
N GLU A 782 -1.37 -48.66 -17.20
CA GLU A 782 -2.13 -49.82 -16.77
C GLU A 782 -1.20 -50.88 -16.12
N ALA A 783 -0.03 -51.16 -16.71
CA ALA A 783 0.96 -52.03 -16.14
C ALA A 783 1.52 -51.57 -14.78
N LEU A 784 1.92 -50.27 -14.70
CA LEU A 784 2.39 -49.70 -13.41
C LEU A 784 1.27 -49.71 -12.35
N LEU A 785 0.01 -49.57 -12.75
CA LEU A 785 -1.13 -49.63 -11.80
C LEU A 785 -1.31 -51.06 -11.25
N SER A 786 -1.15 -52.10 -12.10
CA SER A 786 -1.18 -53.50 -11.65
C SER A 786 -0.02 -53.78 -10.70
N VAL A 787 1.20 -53.35 -11.05
CA VAL A 787 2.39 -53.45 -10.15
C VAL A 787 2.12 -52.77 -8.82
N LYS A 788 1.50 -51.55 -8.84
CA LYS A 788 1.15 -50.82 -7.62
C LYS A 788 0.22 -51.62 -6.71
N LEU A 789 -0.83 -52.20 -7.26
CA LEU A 789 -1.82 -52.89 -6.44
C LEU A 789 -1.20 -54.13 -5.76
N ASP A 790 -0.39 -54.90 -6.49
CA ASP A 790 0.31 -56.09 -5.94
C ASP A 790 1.36 -55.67 -4.88
N ALA A 791 2.19 -54.65 -5.18
CA ALA A 791 3.22 -54.19 -4.25
C ALA A 791 2.62 -53.62 -2.97
N ASP A 792 1.57 -52.77 -3.09
CA ASP A 792 0.88 -52.18 -1.95
C ASP A 792 0.23 -53.24 -1.07
N GLU A 793 -0.44 -54.21 -1.66
CA GLU A 793 -1.05 -55.34 -0.93
C GLU A 793 0.00 -56.10 -0.10
N LYS A 794 1.16 -56.38 -0.69
CA LYS A 794 2.23 -57.09 0.02
C LYS A 794 2.89 -56.29 1.13
N VAL A 795 3.15 -54.99 0.89
CA VAL A 795 3.71 -54.08 1.90
C VAL A 795 2.70 -53.87 3.03
N LEU A 796 1.41 -53.77 2.74
CA LEU A 796 0.35 -53.67 3.78
C LEU A 796 0.25 -54.93 4.63
N ASN A 797 0.36 -56.13 4.00
CA ASN A 797 0.30 -57.39 4.73
C ASN A 797 1.56 -57.69 5.57
N ASN A 798 2.72 -57.19 5.16
CA ASN A 798 3.99 -57.34 5.89
C ASN A 798 4.98 -56.19 5.60
N SER A 799 4.89 -55.07 6.31
CA SER A 799 5.75 -53.93 6.15
C SER A 799 7.24 -54.20 6.48
N GLN A 800 7.55 -55.27 7.20
CA GLN A 800 8.94 -55.66 7.51
C GLN A 800 9.72 -56.11 6.28
N ILE A 801 9.06 -56.41 5.16
CA ILE A 801 9.71 -56.77 3.89
C ILE A 801 10.63 -55.63 3.41
N LEU A 802 10.32 -54.39 3.75
CA LEU A 802 11.12 -53.22 3.42
C LEU A 802 12.43 -53.12 4.20
N ASN A 803 12.60 -53.86 5.29
CA ASN A 803 13.88 -53.94 6.03
C ASN A 803 14.90 -54.86 5.35
N ASN A 804 14.47 -55.66 4.38
CA ASN A 804 15.33 -56.52 3.59
C ASN A 804 15.29 -56.11 2.11
N GLU A 805 16.11 -55.09 1.79
CA GLU A 805 16.15 -54.48 0.46
C GLU A 805 16.36 -55.54 -0.65
N SER A 806 17.32 -56.42 -0.52
CA SER A 806 17.61 -57.46 -1.54
C SER A 806 16.46 -58.48 -1.73
N TYR A 807 15.65 -58.70 -0.70
CA TYR A 807 14.45 -59.54 -0.82
C TYR A 807 13.32 -58.79 -1.50
N PHE A 808 13.15 -57.53 -1.12
CA PHE A 808 12.12 -56.68 -1.74
C PHE A 808 12.44 -56.38 -3.21
N GLU A 809 13.72 -56.13 -3.56
CA GLU A 809 14.14 -55.95 -4.96
C GLU A 809 13.79 -57.17 -5.84
N ARG A 810 14.11 -58.40 -5.41
CA ARG A 810 13.79 -59.63 -6.14
C ARG A 810 12.31 -59.85 -6.30
N HIS A 811 11.58 -59.53 -5.27
CA HIS A 811 10.13 -59.64 -5.31
C HIS A 811 9.52 -58.63 -6.29
N MET A 812 9.95 -57.39 -6.26
CA MET A 812 9.49 -56.33 -7.17
C MET A 812 9.90 -56.61 -8.61
N GLU A 813 11.07 -57.22 -8.82
CA GLU A 813 11.51 -57.63 -10.17
C GLU A 813 10.53 -58.66 -10.76
N SER A 814 10.14 -59.67 -9.99
CA SER A 814 9.12 -60.64 -10.39
C SER A 814 7.77 -59.99 -10.68
N CYS A 815 7.34 -59.08 -9.83
CA CYS A 815 6.11 -58.33 -9.96
C CYS A 815 6.09 -57.48 -11.27
N VAL A 816 7.20 -56.78 -11.55
CA VAL A 816 7.35 -55.98 -12.78
C VAL A 816 7.25 -56.87 -14.04
N ILE A 817 7.95 -58.03 -14.05
CA ILE A 817 7.91 -58.96 -15.20
C ILE A 817 6.48 -59.44 -15.40
N THR A 818 5.84 -59.97 -14.34
CA THR A 818 4.47 -60.56 -14.42
C THR A 818 3.48 -59.53 -14.97
N HIS A 819 3.44 -58.31 -14.42
CA HIS A 819 2.44 -57.34 -14.83
C HIS A 819 2.75 -56.68 -16.19
N PHE A 820 4.02 -56.43 -16.51
CA PHE A 820 4.34 -55.82 -17.79
C PHE A 820 4.28 -56.85 -18.94
N GLU A 821 4.95 -58.03 -18.79
CA GLU A 821 5.08 -59.00 -19.88
C GLU A 821 3.87 -59.90 -19.99
N ASP A 822 3.46 -60.52 -18.87
CA ASP A 822 2.41 -61.58 -18.90
C ASP A 822 0.99 -61.00 -19.00
N GLU A 823 0.69 -59.91 -18.25
CA GLU A 823 -0.63 -59.31 -18.23
C GLU A 823 -0.87 -58.28 -19.31
N HIS A 824 0.08 -57.34 -19.47
CA HIS A 824 -0.09 -56.19 -20.41
C HIS A 824 0.64 -56.38 -21.74
N HIS A 825 1.35 -57.52 -21.94
CA HIS A 825 2.06 -57.88 -23.18
C HIS A 825 3.05 -56.80 -23.64
N ILE A 826 3.76 -56.19 -22.70
CA ILE A 826 4.84 -55.22 -22.95
C ILE A 826 6.17 -55.94 -22.82
N THR A 827 6.86 -56.13 -23.93
CA THR A 827 8.18 -56.80 -23.93
C THR A 827 9.24 -55.86 -23.34
N LEU A 828 9.85 -56.30 -22.23
CA LEU A 828 10.91 -55.55 -21.56
C LEU A 828 12.29 -56.15 -21.87
N THR A 829 13.28 -55.30 -22.04
CA THR A 829 14.69 -55.74 -21.96
C THR A 829 15.11 -55.94 -20.51
N SER A 830 16.07 -56.85 -20.24
CA SER A 830 16.56 -57.03 -18.88
C SER A 830 17.06 -55.73 -18.20
N SER A 831 17.58 -54.84 -19.01
CA SER A 831 17.93 -53.49 -18.52
C SER A 831 16.71 -52.64 -18.14
N ALA A 832 15.58 -52.72 -18.91
CA ALA A 832 14.34 -51.98 -18.61
C ALA A 832 13.70 -52.54 -17.35
N VAL A 833 13.65 -53.87 -17.15
CA VAL A 833 13.17 -54.50 -15.93
C VAL A 833 13.96 -54.00 -14.71
N SER A 834 15.28 -54.05 -14.80
CA SER A 834 16.15 -53.59 -13.70
C SER A 834 15.94 -52.11 -13.41
N ASP A 835 15.78 -51.26 -14.42
CA ASP A 835 15.56 -49.82 -14.23
C ASP A 835 14.20 -49.50 -13.63
N ILE A 836 13.13 -50.18 -14.06
CA ILE A 836 11.78 -50.03 -13.48
C ILE A 836 11.80 -50.49 -12.03
N ASN A 837 12.37 -51.65 -11.77
CA ASN A 837 12.47 -52.21 -10.45
C ASN A 837 13.21 -51.29 -9.48
N ARG A 838 14.40 -50.83 -9.88
CA ARG A 838 15.23 -49.92 -9.07
C ARG A 838 14.47 -48.60 -8.76
N LEU A 839 13.73 -48.05 -9.72
CA LEU A 839 12.97 -46.81 -9.49
C LEU A 839 11.85 -47.05 -8.48
N ILE A 840 11.09 -48.13 -8.57
CA ILE A 840 10.00 -48.43 -7.66
C ILE A 840 10.52 -48.76 -6.27
N VAL A 841 11.54 -49.64 -6.14
CA VAL A 841 12.16 -49.99 -4.87
C VAL A 841 12.69 -48.75 -4.14
N ALA A 842 13.41 -47.90 -4.85
CA ALA A 842 13.95 -46.64 -4.26
C ALA A 842 12.84 -45.77 -3.69
N GLU A 843 11.70 -45.65 -4.35
CA GLU A 843 10.55 -44.85 -3.86
C GLU A 843 9.91 -45.47 -2.61
N TYR A 844 9.73 -46.80 -2.54
CA TYR A 844 9.21 -47.45 -1.33
C TYR A 844 10.17 -47.34 -0.16
N LEU A 845 11.48 -47.54 -0.36
CA LEU A 845 12.49 -47.39 0.68
C LEU A 845 12.63 -45.94 1.18
N ASN A 846 12.53 -44.95 0.28
CA ASN A 846 12.52 -43.56 0.66
C ASN A 846 11.30 -43.23 1.52
N GLU A 847 10.10 -43.71 1.17
CA GLU A 847 8.91 -43.51 1.99
C GLU A 847 9.03 -44.17 3.38
N PHE A 848 9.50 -45.40 3.41
CA PHE A 848 9.73 -46.13 4.65
C PHE A 848 10.72 -45.43 5.57
N ASN A 849 11.86 -44.97 5.03
CA ASN A 849 12.90 -44.26 5.80
C ASN A 849 12.45 -42.89 6.27
N THR A 850 11.64 -42.15 5.49
CA THR A 850 11.08 -40.86 5.89
C THR A 850 9.93 -41.01 6.88
N GLY A 851 9.07 -42.02 6.74
CA GLY A 851 8.01 -42.33 7.69
C GLY A 851 8.52 -42.79 9.07
N ALA A 852 9.66 -43.53 9.12
CA ALA A 852 10.29 -43.92 10.39
C ALA A 852 10.86 -42.78 11.22
N ARG A 853 11.02 -41.57 10.64
CA ARG A 853 11.44 -40.36 11.36
C ARG A 853 10.31 -39.53 11.92
N THR A 854 9.05 -39.82 11.61
CA THR A 854 7.86 -39.08 12.04
C THR A 854 7.06 -39.78 13.15
N TRP A 855 7.58 -40.87 13.74
CA TRP A 855 6.99 -41.56 14.90
C TRP A 855 7.84 -41.36 16.16
#